data_90d14534ca70921d520ee467494b7224
#
_entry.id   90d14534ca70921d520ee467494b7224
#
_cell.length_a   1.000
_cell.length_b   1.000
_cell.length_c   1.000
_cell.angle_alpha   90.00
_cell.angle_beta   90.00
_cell.angle_gamma   90.00
#
_symmetry.space_group_name_H-M   'P 1'
#
loop_
_entity.id
_entity.type
_entity.pdbx_description
1 polymer ?
#
loop_
_entity_poly.entity_id
_entity_poly.type
_entity_poly.pdbx_seq_one_letter_code
_entity_poly.pdbx_strand_id
1 'polypeptide(L)'
;MAEINKRNITVLFPGGFKPLTGAHMALAERYAANPEVERVILLIGEKEREGITRDKSMEIFNLLNKNPKIEIQPTAFNSPIMAAYEYLFSLPEDTNGRYAMAASTKGDDYVRAKDFAPNVDKYKTIGDKKGRKIPTGIDAIEMNIDIDPLLYKNGEPISASSLRAAIANRDYETFKFGYPNTPDEIVKNIWQIVSGVQESLFSEQWWKTMFEGSMGEKNKEKHDAKIKKLRHFLDANTGKGFQYDFDKFAKTVFGAKIESPMIKESVNSKSLITEGGAAGHMAHPYDQHGLTFGDMKEMISRALAGRLDIEEAVTEKTDGQNIQVTWKDGKVGFARNKATVVNPMTVQELQAKFDNRGPISEAFGNASEDLAQAFSRIPQDRLNAIFKNGRVFANMEIIYPATRNVIPYETAVLQFHNLVEYDEQGNIVETDATGGATVQNIIQDANAHLQKTFQIIPPQKIKLGRISDFEDQQTSFINEVDQLRNRYSLKDTDLVTEYHKAWWKEVIQTKANEFGYDIPKDVISTLIYRWAFNDKGTTITALKKQITNPEFLNWVTEFDKQDFKKFQKQNMEPFESIFLRLGAVVLKNAENFLAVNPAKSVQTIKSELAQLIRELETSNDIKTLDKLKTELARIQRLGGFEAIVPSEGIVFVYKGNTYKLTGAFAPVNQILGVLKYQR
;
A
#
# COMPACT_ATOMS: atom_id res chain seq x y z
N MET A 1 0.27 51.44 -19.25
CA MET A 1 1.27 50.38 -19.42
C MET A 1 1.48 49.78 -18.04
N ALA A 2 0.93 48.58 -17.84
CA ALA A 2 1.08 47.86 -16.56
C ALA A 2 2.57 47.57 -16.38
N GLU A 3 3.14 47.91 -15.23
CA GLU A 3 4.48 47.49 -14.81
C GLU A 3 4.53 45.97 -14.89
N ILE A 4 5.28 45.43 -15.85
CA ILE A 4 5.61 44.02 -15.94
C ILE A 4 6.37 43.71 -14.65
N ASN A 5 5.74 42.97 -13.80
CA ASN A 5 6.28 42.51 -12.55
C ASN A 5 7.61 41.81 -12.87
N LYS A 6 8.76 42.39 -12.46
CA LYS A 6 10.10 41.90 -12.78
C LYS A 6 10.46 40.53 -12.17
N ARG A 7 9.55 39.96 -11.44
CA ARG A 7 9.66 38.64 -10.80
C ARG A 7 8.80 37.69 -11.60
N ASN A 8 9.18 36.52 -11.86
CA ASN A 8 8.42 35.36 -12.43
C ASN A 8 9.10 34.77 -13.67
N ILE A 9 10.34 34.32 -13.50
CA ILE A 9 11.01 33.55 -14.53
C ILE A 9 10.74 32.07 -14.34
N THR A 10 10.28 31.41 -15.39
CA THR A 10 10.25 29.95 -15.47
C THR A 10 11.52 29.46 -16.15
N VAL A 11 12.29 28.63 -15.46
CA VAL A 11 13.50 28.02 -16.01
C VAL A 11 13.18 26.62 -16.54
N LEU A 12 13.39 26.40 -17.83
CA LEU A 12 13.28 25.11 -18.46
C LEU A 12 14.63 24.40 -18.41
N PHE A 13 14.65 23.23 -17.77
CA PHE A 13 15.86 22.43 -17.64
C PHE A 13 15.71 21.11 -18.41
N PRO A 14 15.99 21.10 -19.72
CA PRO A 14 15.88 19.91 -20.53
C PRO A 14 17.09 18.98 -20.32
N GLY A 15 16.82 17.68 -20.09
CA GLY A 15 17.88 16.70 -19.88
C GLY A 15 17.47 15.27 -20.08
N GLY A 16 18.46 14.39 -20.25
CA GLY A 16 18.22 12.94 -20.28
C GLY A 16 17.91 12.37 -18.90
N PHE A 17 18.61 12.89 -17.88
CA PHE A 17 18.48 12.52 -16.46
C PHE A 17 18.44 11.00 -16.19
N LYS A 18 19.33 10.23 -16.80
CA LYS A 18 19.39 8.77 -16.74
C LYS A 18 20.73 8.27 -16.14
N PRO A 19 20.85 8.13 -14.80
CA PRO A 19 19.92 8.57 -13.77
C PRO A 19 19.93 10.07 -13.54
N LEU A 20 18.93 10.58 -12.83
CA LEU A 20 19.00 11.91 -12.24
C LEU A 20 20.11 11.91 -11.18
N THR A 21 21.02 12.89 -11.21
CA THR A 21 22.19 12.95 -10.30
C THR A 21 22.07 14.09 -9.32
N GLY A 22 22.85 14.04 -8.24
CA GLY A 22 22.97 15.16 -7.31
C GLY A 22 23.46 16.46 -7.99
N ALA A 23 24.27 16.36 -9.04
CA ALA A 23 24.68 17.53 -9.84
C ALA A 23 23.53 18.21 -10.58
N HIS A 24 22.59 17.42 -11.14
CA HIS A 24 21.39 17.97 -11.76
C HIS A 24 20.52 18.70 -10.75
N MET A 25 20.31 18.10 -9.57
CA MET A 25 19.53 18.73 -8.52
C MET A 25 20.18 19.99 -7.97
N ALA A 26 21.50 19.96 -7.73
CA ALA A 26 22.23 21.14 -7.28
C ALA A 26 22.15 22.29 -8.28
N LEU A 27 22.19 22.01 -9.58
CA LEU A 27 21.98 23.01 -10.60
C LEU A 27 20.56 23.59 -10.59
N ALA A 28 19.56 22.73 -10.49
CA ALA A 28 18.16 23.15 -10.37
C ALA A 28 17.94 24.03 -9.13
N GLU A 29 18.51 23.67 -7.99
CA GLU A 29 18.48 24.45 -6.75
C GLU A 29 19.13 25.84 -6.88
N ARG A 30 20.26 25.95 -7.61
CA ARG A 30 20.87 27.24 -7.86
C ARG A 30 20.00 28.18 -8.68
N TYR A 31 19.29 27.64 -9.70
CA TYR A 31 18.31 28.42 -10.44
C TYR A 31 17.13 28.81 -9.54
N ALA A 32 16.60 27.88 -8.75
CA ALA A 32 15.47 28.13 -7.85
C ALA A 32 15.78 29.12 -6.71
N ALA A 33 17.07 29.23 -6.31
CA ALA A 33 17.54 30.18 -5.31
C ALA A 33 17.54 31.64 -5.81
N ASN A 34 17.51 31.87 -7.13
CA ASN A 34 17.41 33.22 -7.67
C ASN A 34 16.04 33.82 -7.33
N PRO A 35 15.99 35.03 -6.70
CA PRO A 35 14.70 35.65 -6.29
C PRO A 35 13.74 35.96 -7.45
N GLU A 36 14.27 36.09 -8.68
CA GLU A 36 13.43 36.31 -9.87
C GLU A 36 12.84 35.01 -10.43
N VAL A 37 13.32 33.84 -10.00
CA VAL A 37 12.82 32.56 -10.47
C VAL A 37 11.63 32.11 -9.63
N GLU A 38 10.52 31.92 -10.32
CA GLU A 38 9.30 31.36 -9.73
C GLU A 38 9.34 29.84 -9.69
N ARG A 39 9.76 29.21 -10.79
CA ARG A 39 9.86 27.76 -10.88
C ARG A 39 10.94 27.26 -11.86
N VAL A 40 11.40 26.05 -11.63
CA VAL A 40 12.34 25.33 -12.46
C VAL A 40 11.71 24.02 -12.91
N ILE A 41 11.59 23.78 -14.20
CA ILE A 41 10.93 22.60 -14.77
C ILE A 41 11.99 21.71 -15.42
N LEU A 42 12.26 20.55 -14.82
CA LEU A 42 13.07 19.50 -15.42
C LEU A 42 12.27 18.77 -16.49
N LEU A 43 12.67 18.87 -17.75
CA LEU A 43 12.01 18.22 -18.88
C LEU A 43 12.73 16.90 -19.20
N ILE A 44 12.13 15.77 -18.84
CA ILE A 44 12.74 14.44 -18.96
C ILE A 44 12.21 13.67 -20.16
N GLY A 45 13.13 13.25 -21.06
CA GLY A 45 12.79 12.46 -22.25
C GLY A 45 12.46 11.01 -21.97
N GLU A 46 11.77 10.37 -22.91
CA GLU A 46 11.29 8.99 -22.79
C GLU A 46 12.40 7.95 -22.96
N LYS A 47 13.45 8.25 -23.74
CA LYS A 47 14.48 7.28 -24.08
C LYS A 47 15.17 6.68 -22.87
N GLU A 48 15.07 5.36 -22.74
CA GLU A 48 15.81 4.57 -21.75
C GLU A 48 17.33 4.57 -22.04
N ARG A 49 18.14 4.49 -20.99
CA ARG A 49 19.60 4.30 -21.11
C ARG A 49 20.09 3.27 -20.10
N GLU A 50 20.59 2.15 -20.59
CA GLU A 50 21.21 1.10 -19.77
C GLU A 50 20.32 0.64 -18.61
N GLY A 51 19.06 0.33 -18.90
CA GLY A 51 18.07 -0.14 -17.93
C GLY A 51 17.47 0.94 -17.02
N ILE A 52 17.86 2.22 -17.22
CA ILE A 52 17.29 3.35 -16.48
C ILE A 52 16.20 4.02 -17.31
N THR A 53 14.98 3.78 -16.91
CA THR A 53 13.77 4.32 -17.54
C THR A 53 13.53 5.77 -17.09
N ARG A 54 12.58 6.44 -17.75
CA ARG A 54 12.07 7.73 -17.31
C ARG A 54 11.47 7.65 -15.91
N ASP A 55 10.68 6.62 -15.66
CA ASP A 55 9.97 6.45 -14.38
C ASP A 55 10.94 6.28 -13.21
N LYS A 56 12.00 5.48 -13.37
CA LYS A 56 13.07 5.39 -12.37
C LYS A 56 13.71 6.75 -12.06
N SER A 57 13.90 7.59 -13.07
CA SER A 57 14.50 8.92 -12.85
C SER A 57 13.52 9.90 -12.21
N MET A 58 12.21 9.76 -12.46
CA MET A 58 11.18 10.52 -11.75
C MET A 58 11.07 10.08 -10.29
N GLU A 59 11.19 8.79 -10.01
CA GLU A 59 11.24 8.26 -8.66
C GLU A 59 12.47 8.80 -7.88
N ILE A 60 13.64 8.86 -8.51
CA ILE A 60 14.83 9.49 -7.94
C ILE A 60 14.59 10.98 -7.66
N PHE A 61 13.93 11.69 -8.57
CA PHE A 61 13.59 13.09 -8.37
C PHE A 61 12.75 13.27 -7.09
N ASN A 62 11.75 12.46 -6.89
CA ASN A 62 10.88 12.53 -5.71
C ASN A 62 11.64 12.27 -4.40
N LEU A 63 12.68 11.43 -4.43
CA LEU A 63 13.55 11.21 -3.28
C LEU A 63 14.46 12.40 -2.98
N LEU A 64 14.94 13.09 -4.02
CA LEU A 64 15.93 14.16 -3.90
C LEU A 64 15.31 15.55 -3.72
N ASN A 65 14.17 15.81 -4.38
CA ASN A 65 13.58 17.15 -4.41
C ASN A 65 12.85 17.48 -3.12
N LYS A 66 13.24 18.59 -2.50
CA LYS A 66 12.58 19.19 -1.32
C LYS A 66 12.11 20.62 -1.59
N ASN A 67 12.37 21.15 -2.78
CA ASN A 67 12.10 22.53 -3.13
C ASN A 67 10.81 22.62 -3.94
N PRO A 68 9.76 23.30 -3.44
CA PRO A 68 8.48 23.41 -4.13
C PRO A 68 8.53 24.20 -5.43
N LYS A 69 9.62 24.95 -5.67
CA LYS A 69 9.84 25.65 -6.95
C LYS A 69 10.36 24.73 -8.05
N ILE A 70 10.82 23.52 -7.74
CA ILE A 70 11.41 22.59 -8.70
C ILE A 70 10.41 21.47 -8.99
N GLU A 71 10.11 21.27 -10.25
CA GLU A 71 9.20 20.22 -10.71
C GLU A 71 9.83 19.42 -11.85
N ILE A 72 9.37 18.18 -12.09
CA ILE A 72 9.78 17.35 -13.20
C ILE A 72 8.58 17.06 -14.10
N GLN A 73 8.75 17.24 -15.41
CA GLN A 73 7.72 16.95 -16.39
C GLN A 73 8.23 15.98 -17.45
N PRO A 74 7.46 14.89 -17.72
CA PRO A 74 7.79 13.97 -18.79
C PRO A 74 7.54 14.62 -20.16
N THR A 75 8.41 14.30 -21.13
CA THR A 75 8.27 14.74 -22.51
C THR A 75 8.41 13.54 -23.45
N ALA A 76 7.66 13.53 -24.54
CA ALA A 76 7.75 12.52 -25.61
C ALA A 76 8.96 12.74 -26.53
N PHE A 77 9.70 13.84 -26.37
CA PHE A 77 10.81 14.17 -27.25
C PHE A 77 12.12 13.53 -26.78
N ASN A 78 12.77 12.83 -27.71
CA ASN A 78 14.07 12.22 -27.46
C ASN A 78 15.22 13.22 -27.42
N SER A 79 15.06 14.40 -28.03
CA SER A 79 16.00 15.50 -27.92
C SER A 79 15.61 16.40 -26.76
N PRO A 80 16.43 16.49 -25.70
CA PRO A 80 16.12 17.32 -24.56
C PRO A 80 15.85 18.79 -24.91
N ILE A 81 16.63 19.35 -25.85
CA ILE A 81 16.50 20.75 -26.26
C ILE A 81 15.15 21.00 -26.96
N MET A 82 14.75 20.09 -27.84
CA MET A 82 13.44 20.20 -28.48
C MET A 82 12.31 20.15 -27.49
N ALA A 83 12.48 19.46 -26.36
CA ALA A 83 11.48 19.43 -25.29
C ALA A 83 11.19 20.83 -24.73
N ALA A 84 12.19 21.69 -24.58
CA ALA A 84 11.98 23.06 -24.12
C ALA A 84 11.17 23.89 -25.13
N TYR A 85 11.43 23.77 -26.42
CA TYR A 85 10.64 24.47 -27.44
C TYR A 85 9.23 23.89 -27.52
N GLU A 86 9.06 22.58 -27.45
CA GLU A 86 7.73 21.93 -27.45
C GLU A 86 6.90 22.34 -26.22
N TYR A 87 7.54 22.52 -25.08
CA TYR A 87 6.86 23.08 -23.93
C TYR A 87 6.30 24.48 -24.24
N LEU A 88 7.09 25.35 -24.87
CA LEU A 88 6.64 26.69 -25.26
C LEU A 88 5.55 26.66 -26.37
N PHE A 89 5.64 25.74 -27.35
CA PHE A 89 4.61 25.55 -28.36
C PHE A 89 3.28 25.02 -27.80
N SER A 90 3.31 24.38 -26.64
CA SER A 90 2.11 23.86 -25.98
C SER A 90 1.36 24.88 -25.13
N LEU A 91 1.94 26.04 -24.92
CA LEU A 91 1.33 27.09 -24.10
C LEU A 91 0.14 27.76 -24.84
N PRO A 92 -0.91 28.19 -24.15
CA PRO A 92 -2.00 28.97 -24.73
C PRO A 92 -1.48 30.25 -25.42
N GLU A 93 -2.14 30.68 -26.51
CA GLU A 93 -1.72 31.84 -27.32
C GLU A 93 -1.65 33.16 -26.53
N ASP A 94 -2.44 33.30 -25.49
CA ASP A 94 -2.49 34.46 -24.61
C ASP A 94 -1.50 34.40 -23.45
N THR A 95 -0.63 33.37 -23.41
CA THR A 95 0.36 33.21 -22.36
C THR A 95 1.39 34.34 -22.42
N ASN A 96 1.59 34.99 -21.27
CA ASN A 96 2.64 35.97 -21.05
C ASN A 96 3.57 35.47 -19.94
N GLY A 97 4.89 35.58 -20.15
CA GLY A 97 5.83 35.16 -19.13
C GLY A 97 7.27 35.20 -19.60
N ARG A 98 8.19 35.20 -18.63
CA ARG A 98 9.66 35.17 -18.87
C ARG A 98 10.14 33.73 -18.73
N TYR A 99 10.90 33.29 -19.72
CA TYR A 99 11.44 31.92 -19.76
C TYR A 99 12.94 31.94 -20.00
N ALA A 100 13.66 31.07 -19.30
CA ALA A 100 15.09 30.85 -19.51
C ALA A 100 15.35 29.36 -19.72
N MET A 101 16.44 29.01 -20.40
CA MET A 101 16.91 27.63 -20.49
C MET A 101 18.07 27.43 -19.54
N ALA A 102 17.99 26.39 -18.69
CA ALA A 102 19.09 26.01 -17.83
C ALA A 102 20.26 25.47 -18.67
N ALA A 103 21.49 25.90 -18.32
CA ALA A 103 22.73 25.44 -18.93
C ALA A 103 23.61 24.77 -17.89
N SER A 104 24.40 23.77 -18.33
CA SER A 104 25.53 23.23 -17.59
C SER A 104 26.84 23.68 -18.25
N THR A 105 27.96 23.58 -17.52
CA THR A 105 29.30 23.86 -18.08
C THR A 105 29.80 22.73 -18.98
N LYS A 106 29.03 21.68 -19.18
CA LYS A 106 29.44 20.48 -19.92
C LYS A 106 29.14 20.61 -21.40
N GLY A 107 30.21 20.54 -22.22
CA GLY A 107 30.11 20.52 -23.68
C GLY A 107 29.42 21.76 -24.26
N ASP A 108 28.51 21.56 -25.22
CA ASP A 108 27.80 22.64 -25.92
C ASP A 108 26.54 23.15 -25.19
N ASP A 109 26.27 22.74 -23.95
CA ASP A 109 25.03 23.13 -23.25
C ASP A 109 24.91 24.63 -23.07
N TYR A 110 26.03 25.30 -22.81
CA TYR A 110 26.08 26.77 -22.67
C TYR A 110 25.76 27.50 -23.99
N VAL A 111 26.27 27.00 -25.11
CA VAL A 111 25.97 27.56 -26.45
C VAL A 111 24.50 27.43 -26.75
N ARG A 112 23.92 26.29 -26.42
CA ARG A 112 22.49 26.00 -26.63
C ARG A 112 21.57 26.87 -25.79
N ALA A 113 21.98 27.24 -24.58
CA ALA A 113 21.25 28.17 -23.75
C ALA A 113 21.29 29.59 -24.30
N LYS A 114 22.43 30.00 -24.86
CA LYS A 114 22.58 31.30 -25.57
C LYS A 114 21.68 31.38 -26.80
N ASP A 115 21.57 30.30 -27.56
CA ASP A 115 20.72 30.23 -28.75
C ASP A 115 19.22 30.15 -28.43
N PHE A 116 18.84 29.99 -27.17
CA PHE A 116 17.45 29.82 -26.77
C PHE A 116 16.60 31.06 -27.11
N ALA A 117 16.97 32.23 -26.65
CA ALA A 117 16.21 33.45 -26.89
C ALA A 117 16.09 33.81 -28.38
N PRO A 118 17.17 33.82 -29.19
CA PRO A 118 17.09 34.03 -30.63
C PRO A 118 16.17 33.02 -31.33
N ASN A 119 16.20 31.75 -30.94
CA ASN A 119 15.33 30.73 -31.53
C ASN A 119 13.87 30.90 -31.13
N VAL A 120 13.58 31.29 -29.89
CA VAL A 120 12.21 31.60 -29.46
C VAL A 120 11.64 32.75 -30.30
N ASP A 121 12.38 33.82 -30.51
CA ASP A 121 11.92 34.95 -31.32
C ASP A 121 11.70 34.57 -32.79
N LYS A 122 12.55 33.72 -33.33
CA LYS A 122 12.33 33.11 -34.65
C LYS A 122 11.06 32.32 -34.71
N TYR A 123 10.77 31.48 -33.70
CA TYR A 123 9.56 30.62 -33.69
C TYR A 123 8.27 31.42 -33.39
N LYS A 124 8.34 32.57 -32.74
CA LYS A 124 7.20 33.52 -32.68
C LYS A 124 6.82 34.07 -34.05
N THR A 125 7.83 34.38 -34.87
CA THR A 125 7.66 35.06 -36.16
C THR A 125 7.33 34.08 -37.28
N ILE A 126 8.21 33.12 -37.50
CA ILE A 126 8.15 32.18 -38.65
C ILE A 126 7.41 30.90 -38.29
N GLY A 127 7.44 30.48 -37.02
CA GLY A 127 6.94 29.21 -36.57
C GLY A 127 7.91 28.03 -36.84
N ASP A 128 7.49 26.82 -36.46
CA ASP A 128 8.19 25.58 -36.73
C ASP A 128 7.84 25.02 -38.13
N LYS A 129 8.45 23.89 -38.52
CA LYS A 129 8.18 23.21 -39.80
C LYS A 129 6.73 22.75 -39.96
N LYS A 130 5.94 22.72 -38.89
CA LYS A 130 4.53 22.37 -38.86
C LYS A 130 3.63 23.60 -38.82
N GLY A 131 4.20 24.80 -38.87
CA GLY A 131 3.48 26.07 -38.82
C GLY A 131 3.01 26.49 -37.40
N ARG A 132 3.43 25.77 -36.34
CA ARG A 132 3.11 26.15 -34.96
C ARG A 132 3.99 27.35 -34.55
N LYS A 133 3.42 28.25 -33.78
CA LYS A 133 4.13 29.44 -33.27
C LYS A 133 4.17 29.43 -31.74
N ILE A 134 5.26 29.95 -31.19
CA ILE A 134 5.35 30.24 -29.76
C ILE A 134 4.51 31.53 -29.49
N PRO A 135 3.76 31.57 -28.39
CA PRO A 135 2.99 32.76 -28.02
C PRO A 135 3.83 34.04 -28.01
N THR A 136 3.29 35.13 -28.55
CA THR A 136 4.01 36.40 -28.68
C THR A 136 4.36 37.06 -27.34
N GLY A 137 3.58 36.77 -26.29
CA GLY A 137 3.79 37.23 -24.92
C GLY A 137 4.94 36.55 -24.18
N ILE A 138 5.58 35.53 -24.76
CA ILE A 138 6.73 34.87 -24.16
C ILE A 138 7.97 35.72 -24.33
N ASP A 139 8.65 36.05 -23.23
CA ASP A 139 9.96 36.73 -23.20
C ASP A 139 11.05 35.72 -22.84
N ALA A 140 11.85 35.32 -23.81
CA ALA A 140 12.97 34.40 -23.58
C ALA A 140 14.24 35.16 -23.21
N ILE A 141 14.84 34.79 -22.11
CA ILE A 141 16.00 35.48 -21.55
C ILE A 141 17.19 34.54 -21.35
N GLU A 142 18.40 35.09 -21.39
CA GLU A 142 19.59 34.37 -20.94
C GLU A 142 19.80 34.61 -19.44
N MET A 143 19.98 33.54 -18.68
CA MET A 143 20.32 33.65 -17.26
C MET A 143 21.75 33.17 -17.04
N ASN A 144 22.59 34.09 -16.63
CA ASN A 144 23.97 33.78 -16.21
C ASN A 144 23.95 33.35 -14.73
N ILE A 145 24.14 32.08 -14.50
CA ILE A 145 24.31 31.52 -13.16
C ILE A 145 25.72 30.93 -13.09
N ASP A 146 26.45 31.28 -12.03
CA ASP A 146 27.74 30.69 -11.78
C ASP A 146 27.59 29.22 -11.41
N ILE A 147 28.08 28.34 -12.26
CA ILE A 147 27.86 26.90 -12.18
C ILE A 147 29.20 26.22 -11.95
N ASP A 148 29.62 26.13 -10.69
CA ASP A 148 30.69 25.22 -10.33
C ASP A 148 30.24 23.78 -10.45
N PRO A 149 30.91 22.92 -11.22
CA PRO A 149 30.52 21.51 -11.31
C PRO A 149 30.71 20.84 -9.95
N LEU A 150 29.81 19.96 -9.62
CA LEU A 150 30.01 19.02 -8.52
C LEU A 150 31.05 17.98 -8.96
N LEU A 151 32.07 17.78 -8.12
CA LEU A 151 33.16 16.87 -8.42
C LEU A 151 33.06 15.59 -7.59
N TYR A 152 33.53 14.49 -8.17
CA TYR A 152 33.83 13.29 -7.42
C TYR A 152 34.99 13.52 -6.47
N LYS A 153 35.19 12.61 -5.53
CA LYS A 153 36.29 12.63 -4.58
C LYS A 153 37.67 12.66 -5.27
N ASN A 154 37.74 12.10 -6.49
CA ASN A 154 38.94 12.10 -7.36
C ASN A 154 39.07 13.34 -8.26
N GLY A 155 38.19 14.33 -8.11
CA GLY A 155 38.18 15.54 -8.92
C GLY A 155 37.45 15.46 -10.27
N GLU A 156 36.93 14.30 -10.66
CA GLU A 156 36.20 14.17 -11.91
C GLU A 156 34.76 14.69 -11.80
N PRO A 157 34.19 15.29 -12.84
CA PRO A 157 32.84 15.82 -12.82
C PRO A 157 31.80 14.71 -12.68
N ILE A 158 30.84 14.88 -11.78
CA ILE A 158 29.70 13.98 -11.63
C ILE A 158 28.88 13.97 -12.91
N SER A 159 28.65 12.80 -13.48
CA SER A 159 27.86 12.64 -14.69
C SER A 159 26.97 11.40 -14.63
N ALA A 160 25.82 11.44 -15.33
CA ALA A 160 24.97 10.27 -15.44
C ALA A 160 25.70 9.08 -16.09
N SER A 161 26.66 9.32 -16.98
CA SER A 161 27.46 8.26 -17.61
C SER A 161 28.39 7.56 -16.62
N SER A 162 29.07 8.31 -15.75
CA SER A 162 29.92 7.72 -14.70
C SER A 162 29.10 6.92 -13.68
N LEU A 163 27.92 7.40 -13.34
CA LEU A 163 27.02 6.63 -12.45
C LEU A 163 26.49 5.36 -13.11
N ARG A 164 26.18 5.36 -14.39
CA ARG A 164 25.82 4.14 -15.10
C ARG A 164 26.96 3.12 -15.15
N ALA A 165 28.19 3.59 -15.33
CA ALA A 165 29.37 2.71 -15.24
C ALA A 165 29.51 2.11 -13.83
N ALA A 166 29.30 2.88 -12.77
CA ALA A 166 29.30 2.38 -11.40
C ALA A 166 28.19 1.35 -11.17
N ILE A 167 26.99 1.59 -11.72
CA ILE A 167 25.87 0.62 -11.65
C ILE A 167 26.21 -0.69 -12.37
N ALA A 168 26.75 -0.60 -13.58
CA ALA A 168 27.16 -1.77 -14.37
C ALA A 168 28.23 -2.62 -13.65
N ASN A 169 29.15 -1.95 -12.96
CA ASN A 169 30.24 -2.57 -12.20
C ASN A 169 29.83 -2.96 -10.77
N ARG A 170 28.57 -2.69 -10.35
CA ARG A 170 28.07 -2.90 -8.98
C ARG A 170 28.91 -2.19 -7.91
N ASP A 171 29.46 -1.04 -8.26
CA ASP A 171 30.31 -0.22 -7.40
C ASP A 171 29.45 0.87 -6.70
N TYR A 172 28.87 0.48 -5.55
CA TYR A 172 28.04 1.39 -4.75
C TYR A 172 28.85 2.57 -4.21
N GLU A 173 30.10 2.37 -3.81
CA GLU A 173 30.91 3.43 -3.23
C GLU A 173 31.21 4.54 -4.26
N THR A 174 31.50 4.18 -5.50
CA THR A 174 31.61 5.17 -6.60
C THR A 174 30.27 5.80 -6.92
N PHE A 175 29.19 5.02 -6.94
CA PHE A 175 27.84 5.54 -7.18
C PHE A 175 27.41 6.59 -6.16
N LYS A 176 27.69 6.37 -4.89
CA LYS A 176 27.37 7.26 -3.78
C LYS A 176 27.93 8.68 -3.94
N PHE A 177 29.11 8.83 -4.52
CA PHE A 177 29.69 10.14 -4.80
C PHE A 177 28.87 10.95 -5.80
N GLY A 178 27.99 10.34 -6.56
CA GLY A 178 27.05 11.01 -7.45
C GLY A 178 25.97 11.82 -6.74
N TYR A 179 25.84 11.65 -5.43
CA TYR A 179 24.80 12.27 -4.60
C TYR A 179 25.40 12.92 -3.34
N PRO A 180 26.31 13.91 -3.51
CA PRO A 180 26.91 14.58 -2.37
C PRO A 180 25.83 15.30 -1.55
N ASN A 181 25.99 15.34 -0.22
CA ASN A 181 25.05 15.93 0.73
C ASN A 181 23.67 15.28 0.81
N THR A 182 23.49 14.12 0.17
CA THR A 182 22.27 13.31 0.30
C THR A 182 22.47 12.28 1.41
N PRO A 183 21.50 12.11 2.33
CA PRO A 183 21.56 11.08 3.37
C PRO A 183 21.80 9.69 2.76
N ASP A 184 22.66 8.89 3.42
CA ASP A 184 23.09 7.58 2.91
C ASP A 184 21.91 6.64 2.66
N GLU A 185 20.87 6.72 3.47
CA GLU A 185 19.63 5.95 3.28
C GLU A 185 18.91 6.28 1.96
N ILE A 186 18.84 7.57 1.62
CA ILE A 186 18.26 8.01 0.33
C ILE A 186 19.11 7.53 -0.83
N VAL A 187 20.45 7.63 -0.72
CA VAL A 187 21.35 7.14 -1.77
C VAL A 187 21.23 5.64 -1.97
N LYS A 188 21.04 4.88 -0.91
CA LYS A 188 20.75 3.43 -0.97
C LYS A 188 19.44 3.13 -1.69
N ASN A 189 18.39 3.89 -1.41
CA ASN A 189 17.13 3.76 -2.12
C ASN A 189 17.28 4.05 -3.62
N ILE A 190 18.03 5.10 -3.97
CA ILE A 190 18.34 5.43 -5.36
C ILE A 190 19.14 4.30 -6.03
N TRP A 191 20.12 3.74 -5.34
CA TRP A 191 20.90 2.60 -5.84
C TRP A 191 19.99 1.39 -6.14
N GLN A 192 19.04 1.07 -5.27
CA GLN A 192 18.08 -0.01 -5.46
C GLN A 192 17.22 0.23 -6.72
N ILE A 193 16.72 1.45 -6.89
CA ILE A 193 15.91 1.83 -8.06
C ILE A 193 16.65 1.59 -9.37
N VAL A 194 17.93 2.00 -9.43
CA VAL A 194 18.67 2.00 -10.71
C VAL A 194 19.39 0.68 -10.99
N SER A 195 19.94 0.02 -9.97
CA SER A 195 20.73 -1.20 -10.15
C SER A 195 19.85 -2.46 -10.26
N GLY A 196 18.59 -2.39 -9.82
CA GLY A 196 17.74 -3.57 -9.65
C GLY A 196 18.27 -4.53 -8.58
N VAL A 197 19.35 -4.18 -7.91
CA VAL A 197 19.88 -4.89 -6.75
C VAL A 197 19.07 -4.40 -5.56
N GLN A 198 18.09 -5.17 -5.14
CA GLN A 198 17.62 -5.04 -3.77
C GLN A 198 18.84 -5.36 -2.90
N GLU A 199 19.38 -4.38 -2.17
CA GLU A 199 20.21 -4.71 -1.02
C GLU A 199 19.44 -5.72 -0.20
N SER A 200 20.19 -6.71 0.37
CA SER A 200 19.60 -7.71 1.27
C SER A 200 18.50 -7.02 2.09
N LEU A 201 17.28 -7.51 1.95
CA LEU A 201 16.09 -7.00 2.65
C LEU A 201 16.31 -6.88 4.18
N PHE A 202 17.49 -7.25 4.62
CA PHE A 202 17.90 -7.41 6.01
C PHE A 202 19.28 -6.80 6.22
N SER A 203 19.34 -5.51 6.60
CA SER A 203 20.59 -4.86 7.01
C SER A 203 21.16 -5.58 8.24
N GLU A 204 22.50 -5.50 8.43
CA GLU A 204 23.15 -6.05 9.65
C GLU A 204 22.55 -5.44 10.93
N GLN A 205 22.15 -4.18 10.86
CA GLN A 205 21.43 -3.46 11.93
C GLN A 205 20.05 -4.09 12.17
N TRP A 206 19.33 -4.48 11.13
CA TRP A 206 18.05 -5.14 11.22
C TRP A 206 18.17 -6.50 11.94
N TRP A 207 19.16 -7.31 11.52
CA TRP A 207 19.46 -8.57 12.17
C TRP A 207 19.88 -8.40 13.64
N LYS A 208 20.70 -7.39 13.95
CA LYS A 208 21.08 -7.05 15.34
C LYS A 208 19.86 -6.65 16.15
N THR A 209 19.02 -5.75 15.66
CA THR A 209 17.82 -5.29 16.39
C THR A 209 16.84 -6.44 16.63
N MET A 210 16.72 -7.38 15.68
CA MET A 210 15.85 -8.56 15.80
C MET A 210 16.33 -9.55 16.88
N PHE A 211 17.62 -9.69 17.06
CA PHE A 211 18.20 -10.83 17.80
C PHE A 211 18.97 -10.44 19.06
N GLU A 212 19.36 -9.20 19.25
CA GLU A 212 20.14 -8.78 20.43
C GLU A 212 19.36 -8.78 21.76
N GLY A 213 18.04 -8.83 21.74
CA GLY A 213 17.20 -8.79 22.95
C GLY A 213 16.92 -10.14 23.62
N SER A 214 17.33 -11.28 23.07
CA SER A 214 16.75 -12.57 23.50
C SER A 214 17.70 -13.75 23.68
N MET A 215 19.03 -13.60 23.56
CA MET A 215 19.93 -14.79 23.61
C MET A 215 21.11 -14.66 24.57
N GLY A 216 21.32 -15.72 25.37
CA GLY A 216 22.53 -15.89 26.18
C GLY A 216 23.78 -16.19 25.31
N GLU A 217 24.95 -15.74 25.78
CA GLU A 217 26.22 -15.67 25.03
C GLU A 217 26.67 -16.98 24.32
N LYS A 218 26.31 -18.16 24.84
CA LYS A 218 26.76 -19.45 24.29
C LYS A 218 26.11 -19.86 22.96
N ASN A 219 25.01 -19.25 22.56
CA ASN A 219 24.32 -19.54 21.29
C ASN A 219 24.59 -18.51 20.21
N LYS A 220 25.18 -17.38 20.56
CA LYS A 220 25.40 -16.23 19.68
C LYS A 220 26.32 -16.54 18.49
N GLU A 221 27.47 -17.19 18.73
CA GLU A 221 28.43 -17.51 17.67
C GLU A 221 27.90 -18.48 16.60
N LYS A 222 27.15 -19.51 17.03
CA LYS A 222 26.53 -20.45 16.07
C LYS A 222 25.42 -19.80 15.26
N HIS A 223 24.71 -18.86 15.85
CA HIS A 223 23.63 -18.12 15.24
C HIS A 223 24.19 -17.09 14.24
N ASP A 224 25.19 -16.31 14.63
CA ASP A 224 25.87 -15.34 13.78
C ASP A 224 26.48 -15.98 12.54
N ALA A 225 27.04 -17.18 12.66
CA ALA A 225 27.55 -17.95 11.55
C ALA A 225 26.45 -18.39 10.54
N LYS A 226 25.27 -18.76 11.05
CA LYS A 226 24.11 -19.13 10.20
C LYS A 226 23.50 -17.91 9.52
N ILE A 227 23.34 -16.80 10.22
CA ILE A 227 22.87 -15.53 9.69
C ILE A 227 23.81 -15.03 8.59
N LYS A 228 25.13 -15.09 8.81
CA LYS A 228 26.13 -14.71 7.81
C LYS A 228 26.05 -15.57 6.55
N LYS A 229 25.79 -16.88 6.66
CA LYS A 229 25.57 -17.77 5.52
C LYS A 229 24.27 -17.46 4.77
N LEU A 230 23.19 -17.21 5.50
CA LEU A 230 21.90 -16.85 4.92
C LEU A 230 22.00 -15.51 4.19
N ARG A 231 22.63 -14.51 4.80
CA ARG A 231 22.88 -13.20 4.19
C ARG A 231 23.69 -13.33 2.90
N HIS A 232 24.83 -14.01 2.94
CA HIS A 232 25.67 -14.22 1.75
C HIS A 232 24.93 -14.94 0.61
N PHE A 233 24.03 -15.86 0.95
CA PHE A 233 23.21 -16.56 -0.03
C PHE A 233 22.14 -15.65 -0.63
N LEU A 234 21.46 -14.85 0.18
CA LEU A 234 20.44 -13.88 -0.29
C LEU A 234 21.08 -12.80 -1.15
N ASP A 235 22.23 -12.26 -0.76
CA ASP A 235 22.98 -11.25 -1.51
C ASP A 235 23.48 -11.78 -2.87
N ALA A 236 23.90 -13.04 -2.94
CA ALA A 236 24.37 -13.67 -4.18
C ALA A 236 23.24 -13.97 -5.21
N ASN A 237 21.98 -13.97 -4.77
CA ASN A 237 20.83 -14.39 -5.59
C ASN A 237 19.76 -13.31 -5.77
N THR A 238 19.89 -12.14 -5.13
CA THR A 238 19.09 -10.96 -5.40
C THR A 238 19.41 -10.43 -6.80
N GLY A 239 18.42 -10.39 -7.67
CA GLY A 239 18.55 -9.86 -9.05
C GLY A 239 18.59 -10.90 -10.17
N LYS A 240 18.62 -12.19 -9.88
CA LYS A 240 18.36 -13.24 -10.88
C LYS A 240 16.90 -13.65 -10.74
N GLY A 241 16.10 -13.39 -11.76
CA GLY A 241 14.68 -13.75 -11.75
C GLY A 241 14.47 -15.12 -11.12
N PHE A 242 13.48 -15.21 -10.23
CA PHE A 242 13.23 -16.33 -9.32
C PHE A 242 13.06 -17.69 -10.04
N GLN A 243 14.12 -18.26 -10.53
CA GLN A 243 14.23 -19.72 -10.75
C GLN A 243 15.35 -20.20 -9.83
N TYR A 244 14.94 -20.70 -8.70
CA TYR A 244 15.80 -21.10 -7.61
C TYR A 244 16.25 -22.52 -7.77
N ASP A 245 17.56 -22.73 -7.71
CA ASP A 245 18.13 -24.02 -7.36
C ASP A 245 18.06 -24.19 -5.83
N PHE A 246 16.91 -24.70 -5.40
CA PHE A 246 16.58 -24.90 -3.99
C PHE A 246 17.56 -25.87 -3.29
N ASP A 247 18.03 -26.90 -4.00
CA ASP A 247 18.98 -27.87 -3.46
C ASP A 247 20.29 -27.18 -3.07
N LYS A 248 20.67 -26.14 -3.81
CA LYS A 248 21.85 -25.32 -3.52
C LYS A 248 21.66 -24.46 -2.28
N PHE A 249 20.46 -23.94 -2.05
CA PHE A 249 20.11 -23.19 -0.85
C PHE A 249 20.10 -24.07 0.39
N ALA A 250 19.36 -25.17 0.35
CA ALA A 250 19.26 -26.10 1.46
C ALA A 250 20.63 -26.66 1.84
N LYS A 251 21.47 -26.99 0.86
CA LYS A 251 22.84 -27.47 1.09
C LYS A 251 23.75 -26.40 1.69
N THR A 252 23.59 -25.13 1.29
CA THR A 252 24.43 -24.01 1.76
C THR A 252 24.05 -23.57 3.17
N VAL A 253 22.76 -23.52 3.47
CA VAL A 253 22.24 -22.99 4.74
C VAL A 253 22.08 -24.09 5.80
N PHE A 254 21.62 -25.26 5.42
CA PHE A 254 21.25 -26.32 6.35
C PHE A 254 22.21 -27.55 6.31
N GLY A 255 23.10 -27.62 5.33
CA GLY A 255 24.06 -28.76 5.22
C GLY A 255 23.43 -30.12 4.86
N ALA A 256 22.17 -30.14 4.43
CA ALA A 256 21.41 -31.36 4.17
C ALA A 256 21.14 -31.56 2.67
N LYS A 257 21.19 -32.84 2.23
CA LYS A 257 20.60 -33.25 0.97
C LYS A 257 19.10 -33.47 1.20
N ILE A 258 18.27 -32.71 0.49
CA ILE A 258 16.81 -32.92 0.50
C ILE A 258 16.47 -33.61 -0.83
N GLU A 259 15.90 -34.80 -0.77
CA GLU A 259 15.30 -35.43 -1.93
C GLU A 259 13.99 -34.67 -2.26
N SER A 260 13.91 -34.20 -3.49
CA SER A 260 12.70 -33.51 -4.00
C SER A 260 11.54 -34.50 -4.06
N PRO A 261 10.46 -34.35 -3.29
CA PRO A 261 9.26 -35.14 -3.52
C PRO A 261 8.57 -34.61 -4.78
N MET A 262 8.39 -35.47 -5.76
CA MET A 262 7.49 -35.21 -6.89
C MET A 262 6.10 -34.92 -6.34
N ILE A 263 5.68 -33.67 -6.45
CA ILE A 263 4.36 -33.21 -6.03
C ILE A 263 3.33 -33.75 -7.02
N LYS A 264 2.60 -34.79 -6.61
CA LYS A 264 1.29 -35.06 -7.19
C LYS A 264 0.34 -34.01 -6.63
N GLU A 265 -0.12 -33.11 -7.52
CA GLU A 265 -1.16 -32.14 -7.20
C GLU A 265 -2.43 -32.87 -6.73
N SER A 266 -2.74 -32.73 -5.47
CA SER A 266 -4.13 -32.81 -5.02
C SER A 266 -4.53 -31.40 -4.58
N VAL A 267 -5.23 -30.73 -5.47
CA VAL A 267 -5.91 -29.47 -5.22
C VAL A 267 -7.03 -29.75 -4.20
N ASN A 268 -6.75 -29.44 -2.95
CA ASN A 268 -7.80 -29.13 -2.00
C ASN A 268 -7.51 -27.74 -1.44
N SER A 269 -7.97 -26.73 -2.20
CA SER A 269 -8.10 -25.36 -1.73
C SER A 269 -9.19 -25.32 -0.65
N LYS A 270 -8.83 -25.67 0.60
CA LYS A 270 -9.59 -25.19 1.73
C LYS A 270 -9.24 -23.73 1.94
N SER A 271 -10.21 -22.90 1.62
CA SER A 271 -10.32 -21.47 1.85
C SER A 271 -9.42 -20.98 2.96
N LEU A 272 -8.53 -20.02 2.59
CA LEU A 272 -8.12 -18.98 3.53
C LEU A 272 -9.34 -18.61 4.37
N ILE A 273 -9.16 -18.57 5.67
CA ILE A 273 -10.16 -18.03 6.59
C ILE A 273 -10.40 -16.60 6.15
N THR A 274 -11.39 -16.41 5.31
CA THR A 274 -11.94 -15.09 5.07
C THR A 274 -12.52 -14.66 6.41
N GLU A 275 -11.96 -13.62 7.00
CA GLU A 275 -12.60 -12.83 8.05
C GLU A 275 -13.87 -12.23 7.48
N GLY A 276 -14.92 -13.00 7.46
CA GLY A 276 -16.23 -12.60 6.95
C GLY A 276 -17.27 -13.07 7.91
N GLY A 277 -17.61 -12.23 8.89
CA GLY A 277 -18.84 -12.37 9.65
C GLY A 277 -20.07 -12.17 8.74
N ALA A 278 -21.28 -12.39 9.26
CA ALA A 278 -22.52 -12.15 8.55
C ALA A 278 -22.68 -10.69 8.08
N ALA A 279 -22.02 -9.74 8.74
CA ALA A 279 -21.97 -8.33 8.36
C ALA A 279 -21.07 -8.01 7.14
N GLY A 280 -20.40 -9.02 6.57
CA GLY A 280 -19.46 -8.83 5.46
C GLY A 280 -18.07 -8.33 5.91
N HIS A 281 -17.20 -8.08 4.92
CA HIS A 281 -15.89 -7.48 5.14
C HIS A 281 -16.02 -5.97 5.24
N MET A 282 -15.48 -5.39 6.29
CA MET A 282 -15.24 -3.94 6.33
C MET A 282 -14.18 -3.59 5.28
N ALA A 283 -14.49 -2.65 4.41
CA ALA A 283 -13.65 -2.27 3.31
C ALA A 283 -12.45 -1.42 3.75
N HIS A 284 -11.32 -1.61 3.12
CA HIS A 284 -10.29 -0.58 3.07
C HIS A 284 -10.70 0.51 2.06
N PRO A 285 -10.14 1.72 2.13
CA PRO A 285 -10.43 2.75 1.14
C PRO A 285 -10.21 2.30 -0.30
N TYR A 286 -9.19 1.48 -0.55
CA TYR A 286 -8.86 0.98 -1.89
C TYR A 286 -9.78 -0.17 -2.38
N ASP A 287 -10.56 -0.79 -1.50
CA ASP A 287 -11.53 -1.83 -1.88
C ASP A 287 -12.85 -1.24 -2.40
N GLN A 288 -13.07 0.06 -2.20
CA GLN A 288 -14.32 0.72 -2.55
C GLN A 288 -14.33 1.26 -3.98
N HIS A 289 -15.32 0.82 -4.72
CA HIS A 289 -15.48 1.20 -6.14
C HIS A 289 -16.02 2.62 -6.36
N GLY A 290 -16.61 3.24 -5.34
CA GLY A 290 -17.24 4.56 -5.43
C GLY A 290 -16.35 5.75 -5.07
N LEU A 291 -15.08 5.52 -4.69
CA LEU A 291 -14.15 6.57 -4.34
C LEU A 291 -13.45 7.15 -5.57
N THR A 292 -13.28 8.47 -5.56
CA THR A 292 -12.44 9.18 -6.52
C THR A 292 -10.99 9.26 -6.04
N PHE A 293 -10.06 9.61 -6.91
CA PHE A 293 -8.69 9.92 -6.51
C PHE A 293 -8.62 11.11 -5.54
N GLY A 294 -9.50 12.11 -5.71
CA GLY A 294 -9.65 13.22 -4.78
C GLY A 294 -10.07 12.76 -3.39
N ASP A 295 -11.00 11.80 -3.30
CA ASP A 295 -11.41 11.20 -2.01
C ASP A 295 -10.26 10.50 -1.31
N MET A 296 -9.44 9.73 -2.03
CA MET A 296 -8.27 9.08 -1.45
C MET A 296 -7.28 10.09 -0.88
N LYS A 297 -7.00 11.18 -1.61
CA LYS A 297 -6.11 12.25 -1.15
C LYS A 297 -6.68 12.98 0.08
N GLU A 298 -7.98 13.21 0.10
CA GLU A 298 -8.65 13.81 1.24
C GLU A 298 -8.58 12.91 2.47
N MET A 299 -8.84 11.61 2.34
CA MET A 299 -8.69 10.65 3.43
C MET A 299 -7.26 10.62 3.98
N ILE A 300 -6.25 10.61 3.10
CA ILE A 300 -4.83 10.68 3.49
C ILE A 300 -4.57 11.95 4.31
N SER A 301 -5.01 13.10 3.81
CA SER A 301 -4.82 14.37 4.48
C SER A 301 -5.50 14.42 5.85
N ARG A 302 -6.75 13.94 5.95
CA ARG A 302 -7.48 13.85 7.21
C ARG A 302 -6.80 12.89 8.19
N ALA A 303 -6.33 11.74 7.72
CA ALA A 303 -5.65 10.74 8.54
C ALA A 303 -4.35 11.29 9.16
N LEU A 304 -3.50 11.91 8.35
CA LEU A 304 -2.24 12.52 8.80
C LEU A 304 -2.47 13.73 9.73
N ALA A 305 -3.56 14.47 9.51
CA ALA A 305 -3.96 15.58 10.38
C ALA A 305 -4.58 15.13 11.72
N GLY A 306 -4.81 13.83 11.92
CA GLY A 306 -5.52 13.30 13.07
C GLY A 306 -7.02 13.62 13.07
N ARG A 307 -7.61 13.83 11.91
CA ARG A 307 -9.00 14.33 11.72
C ARG A 307 -9.90 13.36 10.97
N LEU A 308 -9.74 12.06 11.18
CA LEU A 308 -10.68 11.06 10.64
C LEU A 308 -12.01 11.02 11.41
N ASP A 309 -12.13 11.74 12.52
CA ASP A 309 -13.28 11.84 13.40
C ASP A 309 -14.28 12.93 13.01
N ILE A 310 -14.19 13.49 11.81
CA ILE A 310 -15.03 14.60 11.36
C ILE A 310 -16.51 14.20 11.26
N GLU A 311 -16.79 13.00 10.77
CA GLU A 311 -18.16 12.52 10.61
C GLU A 311 -18.60 11.73 11.84
N GLU A 312 -17.75 10.83 12.32
CA GLU A 312 -17.99 10.03 13.52
C GLU A 312 -16.68 9.77 14.26
N ALA A 313 -16.79 9.39 15.55
CA ALA A 313 -15.62 9.06 16.35
C ALA A 313 -14.87 7.88 15.72
N VAL A 314 -13.54 8.02 15.63
CA VAL A 314 -12.66 6.91 15.23
C VAL A 314 -12.66 5.86 16.34
N THR A 315 -12.80 4.60 15.96
CA THR A 315 -12.82 3.48 16.91
C THR A 315 -11.71 2.49 16.60
N GLU A 316 -11.30 1.72 17.61
CA GLU A 316 -10.33 0.65 17.42
C GLU A 316 -10.95 -0.52 16.65
N LYS A 317 -10.22 -1.03 15.65
CA LYS A 317 -10.48 -2.34 15.09
C LYS A 317 -9.76 -3.37 15.94
N THR A 318 -10.52 -4.16 16.67
CA THR A 318 -9.99 -5.18 17.58
C THR A 318 -9.75 -6.50 16.87
N ASP A 319 -8.78 -7.25 17.37
CA ASP A 319 -8.40 -8.59 16.90
C ASP A 319 -9.09 -9.64 17.78
N GLY A 320 -10.33 -9.93 17.50
CA GLY A 320 -11.14 -10.87 18.27
C GLY A 320 -11.90 -11.88 17.39
N GLN A 321 -12.96 -12.44 17.95
CA GLN A 321 -13.83 -13.40 17.26
C GLN A 321 -15.21 -12.76 17.04
N ASN A 322 -15.58 -12.50 15.80
CA ASN A 322 -16.88 -11.91 15.50
C ASN A 322 -18.04 -12.82 15.92
N ILE A 323 -19.05 -12.21 16.56
CA ILE A 323 -20.34 -12.84 16.88
C ILE A 323 -21.45 -11.82 16.71
N GLN A 324 -22.58 -12.27 16.19
CA GLN A 324 -23.79 -11.48 16.12
C GLN A 324 -24.84 -12.07 17.04
N VAL A 325 -25.53 -11.20 17.76
CA VAL A 325 -26.49 -11.59 18.80
C VAL A 325 -27.83 -10.93 18.53
N THR A 326 -28.92 -11.69 18.63
CA THR A 326 -30.27 -11.18 18.45
C THR A 326 -31.19 -11.73 19.53
N TRP A 327 -32.41 -11.20 19.58
CA TRP A 327 -33.52 -11.73 20.40
C TRP A 327 -34.65 -12.14 19.49
N LYS A 328 -35.00 -13.43 19.50
CA LYS A 328 -36.04 -14.02 18.67
C LYS A 328 -36.86 -15.02 19.46
N ASP A 329 -38.17 -14.91 19.35
CA ASP A 329 -39.13 -15.85 19.99
C ASP A 329 -38.88 -16.09 21.49
N GLY A 330 -38.52 -14.99 22.21
CA GLY A 330 -38.27 -15.04 23.65
C GLY A 330 -36.93 -15.64 24.06
N LYS A 331 -36.00 -15.80 23.13
CA LYS A 331 -34.65 -16.38 23.36
C LYS A 331 -33.56 -15.60 22.66
N VAL A 332 -32.35 -15.66 23.21
CA VAL A 332 -31.14 -15.16 22.54
C VAL A 332 -30.79 -16.08 21.38
N GLY A 333 -30.45 -15.51 20.25
CA GLY A 333 -29.97 -16.20 19.07
C GLY A 333 -28.62 -15.67 18.59
N PHE A 334 -27.80 -16.54 18.02
CA PHE A 334 -26.44 -16.22 17.59
C PHE A 334 -26.23 -16.45 16.10
N ALA A 335 -25.44 -15.56 15.46
CA ALA A 335 -25.10 -15.71 14.07
C ALA A 335 -23.62 -15.41 13.81
N ARG A 336 -23.06 -16.03 12.75
CA ARG A 336 -21.70 -15.77 12.25
C ARG A 336 -21.60 -15.66 10.73
N ASN A 337 -22.64 -16.06 10.04
CA ASN A 337 -22.70 -16.00 8.58
C ASN A 337 -24.16 -15.83 8.14
N LYS A 338 -24.36 -15.59 6.83
CA LYS A 338 -25.67 -15.34 6.24
C LYS A 338 -26.71 -16.42 6.59
N ALA A 339 -26.35 -17.70 6.57
CA ALA A 339 -27.25 -18.79 6.89
C ALA A 339 -27.72 -18.75 8.35
N THR A 340 -26.82 -18.39 9.27
CA THR A 340 -27.15 -18.29 10.70
C THR A 340 -27.76 -16.94 11.09
N VAL A 341 -27.77 -15.95 10.24
CA VAL A 341 -28.60 -14.74 10.37
C VAL A 341 -30.08 -15.09 10.11
N VAL A 342 -30.34 -15.85 9.05
CA VAL A 342 -31.70 -16.28 8.73
C VAL A 342 -32.27 -17.23 9.83
N ASN A 343 -31.41 -18.15 10.29
CA ASN A 343 -31.75 -19.13 11.33
C ASN A 343 -30.72 -19.02 12.47
N PRO A 344 -30.96 -18.13 13.45
CA PRO A 344 -30.05 -17.92 14.57
C PRO A 344 -29.83 -19.18 15.40
N MET A 345 -28.58 -19.46 15.72
CA MET A 345 -28.20 -20.62 16.56
C MET A 345 -28.58 -20.37 18.01
N THR A 346 -29.03 -21.40 18.69
CA THR A 346 -29.13 -21.43 20.15
C THR A 346 -27.76 -21.47 20.82
N VAL A 347 -27.72 -21.30 22.16
CA VAL A 347 -26.47 -21.46 22.94
C VAL A 347 -25.84 -22.83 22.68
N GLN A 348 -26.64 -23.90 22.73
CA GLN A 348 -26.18 -25.28 22.54
C GLN A 348 -25.61 -25.52 21.13
N GLU A 349 -26.28 -25.00 20.10
CA GLU A 349 -25.82 -25.14 18.72
C GLU A 349 -24.51 -24.34 18.48
N LEU A 350 -24.38 -23.15 19.07
CA LEU A 350 -23.14 -22.36 19.00
C LEU A 350 -22.01 -23.10 19.71
N GLN A 351 -22.22 -23.61 20.91
CA GLN A 351 -21.23 -24.38 21.67
C GLN A 351 -20.81 -25.64 20.89
N ALA A 352 -21.77 -26.41 20.40
CA ALA A 352 -21.48 -27.60 19.58
C ALA A 352 -20.65 -27.28 18.32
N LYS A 353 -20.92 -26.14 17.69
CA LYS A 353 -20.15 -25.68 16.51
C LYS A 353 -18.67 -25.42 16.80
N PHE A 354 -18.35 -24.99 18.00
CA PHE A 354 -16.98 -24.68 18.41
C PHE A 354 -16.37 -25.71 19.35
N ASP A 355 -17.07 -26.83 19.62
CA ASP A 355 -16.56 -27.90 20.46
C ASP A 355 -15.19 -28.39 19.99
N ASN A 356 -14.33 -28.75 20.95
CA ASN A 356 -12.97 -29.28 20.72
C ASN A 356 -12.00 -28.30 20.03
N ARG A 357 -12.26 -26.97 20.09
CA ARG A 357 -11.36 -25.94 19.57
C ARG A 357 -10.54 -25.21 20.64
N GLY A 358 -10.33 -25.86 21.79
CA GLY A 358 -9.54 -25.31 22.90
C GLY A 358 -10.07 -23.94 23.38
N PRO A 359 -9.23 -22.91 23.55
CA PRO A 359 -9.66 -21.61 24.06
C PRO A 359 -10.77 -20.92 23.26
N ILE A 360 -10.92 -21.22 21.96
CA ILE A 360 -12.01 -20.70 21.14
C ILE A 360 -13.35 -21.29 21.62
N SER A 361 -13.37 -22.58 21.97
CA SER A 361 -14.56 -23.24 22.56
C SER A 361 -15.01 -22.52 23.84
N GLU A 362 -14.05 -22.24 24.74
CA GLU A 362 -14.32 -21.53 25.98
C GLU A 362 -14.83 -20.11 25.74
N ALA A 363 -14.20 -19.38 24.79
CA ALA A 363 -14.59 -18.02 24.45
C ALA A 363 -16.04 -17.93 23.96
N PHE A 364 -16.44 -18.78 23.01
CA PHE A 364 -17.81 -18.81 22.50
C PHE A 364 -18.80 -19.37 23.53
N GLY A 365 -18.40 -20.39 24.29
CA GLY A 365 -19.21 -20.96 25.36
C GLY A 365 -19.56 -19.92 26.41
N ASN A 366 -18.57 -19.34 27.03
CA ASN A 366 -18.73 -18.33 28.09
C ASN A 366 -19.50 -17.10 27.57
N ALA A 367 -19.16 -16.58 26.37
CA ALA A 367 -19.86 -15.44 25.79
C ALA A 367 -21.34 -15.71 25.54
N SER A 368 -21.68 -16.89 25.03
CA SER A 368 -23.09 -17.26 24.75
C SER A 368 -23.88 -17.43 26.02
N GLU A 369 -23.32 -18.03 27.06
CA GLU A 369 -23.95 -18.21 28.35
C GLU A 369 -24.17 -16.88 29.06
N ASP A 370 -23.14 -16.05 29.14
CA ASP A 370 -23.22 -14.70 29.73
C ASP A 370 -24.31 -13.85 29.06
N LEU A 371 -24.31 -13.82 27.72
CA LEU A 371 -25.33 -13.09 26.95
C LEU A 371 -26.74 -13.64 27.13
N ALA A 372 -26.91 -14.98 27.10
CA ALA A 372 -28.21 -15.58 27.34
C ALA A 372 -28.76 -15.25 28.72
N GLN A 373 -27.88 -15.27 29.74
CA GLN A 373 -28.25 -14.94 31.09
C GLN A 373 -28.59 -13.46 31.26
N ALA A 374 -27.78 -12.57 30.68
CA ALA A 374 -28.02 -11.13 30.70
C ALA A 374 -29.36 -10.78 30.02
N PHE A 375 -29.57 -11.28 28.81
CA PHE A 375 -30.77 -10.97 28.02
C PHE A 375 -32.05 -11.55 28.64
N SER A 376 -32.00 -12.70 29.32
CA SER A 376 -33.16 -13.26 30.01
C SER A 376 -33.68 -12.38 31.15
N ARG A 377 -32.90 -11.44 31.63
CA ARG A 377 -33.25 -10.52 32.71
C ARG A 377 -33.67 -9.12 32.24
N ILE A 378 -33.53 -8.83 30.94
CA ILE A 378 -34.00 -7.60 30.32
C ILE A 378 -35.47 -7.79 29.95
N PRO A 379 -36.37 -6.80 30.14
CA PRO A 379 -37.76 -6.88 29.73
C PRO A 379 -37.91 -7.26 28.24
N GLN A 380 -38.74 -8.26 27.96
CA GLN A 380 -38.91 -8.82 26.61
C GLN A 380 -39.44 -7.81 25.60
N ASP A 381 -40.35 -6.94 26.00
CA ASP A 381 -40.87 -5.85 25.18
C ASP A 381 -39.77 -4.93 24.69
N ARG A 382 -38.80 -4.64 25.56
CA ARG A 382 -37.62 -3.82 25.22
C ARG A 382 -36.68 -4.53 24.24
N LEU A 383 -36.38 -5.81 24.50
CA LEU A 383 -35.59 -6.63 23.59
C LEU A 383 -36.25 -6.76 22.21
N ASN A 384 -37.57 -6.99 22.19
CA ASN A 384 -38.34 -7.09 20.95
C ASN A 384 -38.34 -5.76 20.16
N ALA A 385 -38.44 -4.62 20.85
CA ALA A 385 -38.39 -3.31 20.22
C ALA A 385 -37.03 -3.06 19.53
N ILE A 386 -35.95 -3.53 20.14
CA ILE A 386 -34.57 -3.33 19.62
C ILE A 386 -34.26 -4.34 18.52
N PHE A 387 -34.48 -5.63 18.81
CA PHE A 387 -34.04 -6.72 17.92
C PHE A 387 -35.12 -7.12 16.88
N LYS A 388 -36.29 -6.46 16.90
CA LYS A 388 -37.39 -6.67 15.93
C LYS A 388 -37.64 -8.16 15.67
N ASN A 389 -37.71 -8.94 16.75
CA ASN A 389 -37.92 -10.40 16.73
C ASN A 389 -36.93 -11.12 15.77
N GLY A 390 -35.66 -10.87 15.91
CA GLY A 390 -34.59 -11.56 15.16
C GLY A 390 -34.22 -10.95 13.82
N ARG A 391 -34.73 -9.76 13.47
CA ARG A 391 -34.31 -9.03 12.28
C ARG A 391 -33.08 -8.14 12.52
N VAL A 392 -32.93 -7.66 13.75
CA VAL A 392 -31.80 -6.82 14.14
C VAL A 392 -30.82 -7.62 14.97
N PHE A 393 -29.55 -7.48 14.69
CA PHE A 393 -28.44 -8.13 15.41
C PHE A 393 -27.51 -7.11 15.99
N ALA A 394 -27.08 -7.33 17.24
CA ALA A 394 -25.93 -6.65 17.81
C ALA A 394 -24.66 -7.34 17.27
N ASN A 395 -23.89 -6.62 16.48
CA ASN A 395 -22.61 -7.09 15.96
C ASN A 395 -21.52 -6.83 17.00
N MET A 396 -20.90 -7.90 17.46
CA MET A 396 -19.92 -7.87 18.57
C MET A 396 -18.66 -8.63 18.22
N GLU A 397 -17.62 -8.35 18.97
CA GLU A 397 -16.36 -9.07 18.94
C GLU A 397 -16.05 -9.67 20.31
N ILE A 398 -15.79 -10.97 20.35
CA ILE A 398 -15.35 -11.68 21.55
C ILE A 398 -13.85 -11.51 21.66
N ILE A 399 -13.39 -10.79 22.68
CA ILE A 399 -11.99 -10.67 23.07
C ILE A 399 -11.81 -11.52 24.32
N TYR A 400 -11.02 -12.58 24.22
CA TYR A 400 -10.80 -13.52 25.31
C TYR A 400 -9.30 -13.80 25.46
N PRO A 401 -8.69 -13.56 26.66
CA PRO A 401 -7.23 -13.62 26.83
C PRO A 401 -6.61 -14.98 26.47
N ALA A 402 -7.33 -16.07 26.63
CA ALA A 402 -6.85 -17.40 26.29
C ALA A 402 -6.92 -17.69 24.78
N THR A 403 -7.74 -16.97 24.00
CA THR A 403 -7.69 -17.07 22.56
C THR A 403 -6.45 -16.36 22.07
N ARG A 404 -5.56 -17.10 21.43
CA ARG A 404 -4.33 -16.53 20.90
C ARG A 404 -4.62 -15.78 19.61
N ASN A 405 -4.91 -14.51 19.75
CA ASN A 405 -4.91 -13.53 18.66
C ASN A 405 -3.50 -12.95 18.49
N VAL A 406 -3.30 -12.11 17.48
CA VAL A 406 -2.04 -11.36 17.31
C VAL A 406 -1.83 -10.40 18.47
N ILE A 407 -2.92 -9.73 18.89
CA ILE A 407 -2.90 -8.78 19.99
C ILE A 407 -3.14 -9.55 21.31
N PRO A 408 -2.19 -9.53 22.26
CA PRO A 408 -2.37 -10.15 23.56
C PRO A 408 -3.20 -9.25 24.49
N TYR A 409 -4.52 -9.46 24.48
CA TYR A 409 -5.41 -8.77 25.42
C TYR A 409 -5.35 -9.41 26.81
N GLU A 410 -5.48 -8.60 27.86
CA GLU A 410 -5.43 -9.05 29.26
C GLU A 410 -6.84 -9.19 29.89
N THR A 411 -7.87 -8.67 29.24
CA THR A 411 -9.25 -8.66 29.76
C THR A 411 -10.21 -9.36 28.79
N ALA A 412 -11.23 -10.04 29.34
CA ALA A 412 -12.30 -10.63 28.57
C ALA A 412 -13.42 -9.61 28.35
N VAL A 413 -13.66 -9.22 27.11
CA VAL A 413 -14.69 -8.25 26.76
C VAL A 413 -15.50 -8.70 25.52
N LEU A 414 -16.76 -8.29 25.49
CA LEU A 414 -17.60 -8.33 24.29
C LEU A 414 -17.66 -6.89 23.76
N GLN A 415 -16.86 -6.61 22.77
CA GLN A 415 -16.87 -5.28 22.17
C GLN A 415 -18.05 -5.17 21.21
N PHE A 416 -18.95 -4.26 21.50
CA PHE A 416 -20.07 -3.94 20.64
C PHE A 416 -19.56 -3.05 19.47
N HIS A 417 -20.01 -3.31 18.25
CA HIS A 417 -19.65 -2.47 17.09
C HIS A 417 -20.85 -1.67 16.61
N ASN A 418 -21.94 -2.33 16.26
CA ASN A 418 -23.14 -1.71 15.70
C ASN A 418 -24.36 -2.64 15.79
N LEU A 419 -25.52 -2.09 15.47
CA LEU A 419 -26.71 -2.89 15.15
C LEU A 419 -26.78 -3.05 13.63
N VAL A 420 -27.16 -4.25 13.19
CA VAL A 420 -27.34 -4.59 11.78
C VAL A 420 -28.72 -5.16 11.57
N GLU A 421 -29.52 -4.54 10.71
CA GLU A 421 -30.83 -5.07 10.32
C GLU A 421 -30.68 -5.89 9.03
N TYR A 422 -31.32 -7.05 9.00
CA TYR A 422 -31.32 -7.98 7.87
C TYR A 422 -32.74 -8.21 7.33
N ASP A 423 -32.83 -8.46 6.02
CA ASP A 423 -34.04 -8.97 5.41
C ASP A 423 -34.21 -10.49 5.67
N GLU A 424 -35.34 -11.06 5.22
CA GLU A 424 -35.63 -12.49 5.36
C GLU A 424 -34.64 -13.40 4.62
N GLN A 425 -33.94 -12.88 3.64
CA GLN A 425 -32.89 -13.56 2.88
C GLN A 425 -31.50 -13.40 3.49
N GLY A 426 -31.38 -12.66 4.61
CA GLY A 426 -30.12 -12.39 5.30
C GLY A 426 -29.23 -11.38 4.57
N ASN A 427 -29.81 -10.49 3.76
CA ASN A 427 -29.09 -9.33 3.23
C ASN A 427 -29.20 -8.17 4.21
N ILE A 428 -28.15 -7.35 4.28
CA ILE A 428 -28.13 -6.15 5.13
C ILE A 428 -29.10 -5.12 4.56
N VAL A 429 -30.02 -4.65 5.40
CA VAL A 429 -30.97 -3.58 5.08
C VAL A 429 -30.47 -2.26 5.61
N GLU A 430 -30.00 -2.26 6.86
CA GLU A 430 -29.55 -1.06 7.56
C GLU A 430 -28.44 -1.41 8.56
N THR A 431 -27.55 -0.45 8.80
CA THR A 431 -26.48 -0.55 9.80
C THR A 431 -26.47 0.72 10.64
N ASP A 432 -26.74 0.58 11.94
CA ASP A 432 -26.58 1.68 12.89
C ASP A 432 -25.19 1.58 13.53
N ALA A 433 -24.25 2.34 13.00
CA ALA A 433 -22.86 2.36 13.45
C ALA A 433 -22.64 3.29 14.66
N THR A 434 -23.57 4.24 14.90
CA THR A 434 -23.35 5.30 15.87
C THR A 434 -23.61 4.86 17.32
N GLY A 435 -24.26 3.73 17.49
CA GLY A 435 -24.57 3.22 18.80
C GLY A 435 -25.37 4.20 19.66
N GLY A 436 -26.29 4.93 19.07
CA GLY A 436 -27.10 5.93 19.75
C GLY A 436 -27.65 5.51 21.12
N ALA A 437 -28.48 6.28 21.74
CA ALA A 437 -29.02 6.05 23.08
C ALA A 437 -29.56 4.62 23.29
N THR A 438 -30.09 3.99 22.23
CA THR A 438 -30.59 2.61 22.24
C THR A 438 -29.48 1.60 22.55
N VAL A 439 -28.33 1.73 21.90
CA VAL A 439 -27.19 0.82 22.09
C VAL A 439 -26.56 1.01 23.46
N GLN A 440 -26.37 2.28 23.90
CA GLN A 440 -25.86 2.57 25.24
C GLN A 440 -26.75 1.94 26.32
N ASN A 441 -28.05 2.00 26.14
CA ASN A 441 -29.02 1.41 27.05
C ASN A 441 -28.93 -0.13 27.07
N ILE A 442 -28.76 -0.77 25.89
CA ILE A 442 -28.55 -2.24 25.83
C ILE A 442 -27.28 -2.63 26.57
N ILE A 443 -26.16 -1.93 26.30
CA ILE A 443 -24.88 -2.20 26.95
C ILE A 443 -25.01 -2.05 28.47
N GLN A 444 -25.63 -0.97 28.92
CA GLN A 444 -25.83 -0.72 30.34
C GLN A 444 -26.68 -1.80 31.01
N ASP A 445 -27.79 -2.19 30.37
CA ASP A 445 -28.66 -3.22 30.91
C ASP A 445 -28.03 -4.61 30.86
N ALA A 446 -27.40 -4.97 29.75
CA ALA A 446 -26.71 -6.25 29.67
C ALA A 446 -25.58 -6.36 30.70
N ASN A 447 -24.76 -5.34 30.88
CA ASN A 447 -23.69 -5.32 31.89
C ASN A 447 -24.21 -5.46 33.33
N ALA A 448 -25.38 -4.90 33.64
CA ALA A 448 -26.01 -5.06 34.97
C ALA A 448 -26.33 -6.52 35.29
N HIS A 449 -26.43 -7.38 34.29
CA HIS A 449 -26.85 -8.77 34.41
C HIS A 449 -25.79 -9.80 34.01
N LEU A 450 -24.66 -9.38 33.43
CA LEU A 450 -23.53 -10.27 33.16
C LEU A 450 -22.89 -10.72 34.50
N GLN A 451 -22.72 -12.00 34.64
CA GLN A 451 -22.34 -12.50 35.97
C GLN A 451 -20.86 -12.79 36.14
N LYS A 452 -20.04 -13.02 35.11
CA LYS A 452 -18.71 -13.54 35.44
C LYS A 452 -17.56 -13.32 34.47
N THR A 453 -17.67 -13.53 33.17
CA THR A 453 -16.49 -13.63 32.31
C THR A 453 -16.29 -12.39 31.48
N PHE A 454 -17.34 -11.91 30.86
CA PHE A 454 -17.27 -10.79 29.93
C PHE A 454 -17.98 -9.55 30.44
N GLN A 455 -17.41 -8.40 30.04
CA GLN A 455 -18.09 -7.11 30.10
C GLN A 455 -18.38 -6.65 28.66
N ILE A 456 -19.57 -6.17 28.39
CA ILE A 456 -19.90 -5.55 27.12
C ILE A 456 -19.39 -4.11 27.16
N ILE A 457 -18.57 -3.73 26.21
CA ILE A 457 -18.06 -2.37 26.06
C ILE A 457 -18.48 -1.77 24.73
N PRO A 458 -18.68 -0.44 24.66
CA PRO A 458 -18.82 0.24 23.36
C PRO A 458 -17.52 0.13 22.58
N PRO A 459 -17.55 0.49 21.26
CA PRO A 459 -16.32 0.58 20.48
C PRO A 459 -15.32 1.49 21.16
N GLN A 460 -14.08 1.01 21.35
CA GLN A 460 -13.02 1.79 21.98
C GLN A 460 -12.68 2.99 21.10
N LYS A 461 -12.91 4.20 21.60
CA LYS A 461 -12.60 5.43 20.88
C LYS A 461 -11.10 5.67 20.88
N ILE A 462 -10.57 5.82 19.67
CA ILE A 462 -9.15 6.12 19.45
C ILE A 462 -8.96 7.63 19.26
N LYS A 463 -7.97 8.17 19.94
CA LYS A 463 -7.54 9.53 19.75
C LYS A 463 -6.37 9.55 18.77
N LEU A 464 -6.55 10.24 17.66
CA LEU A 464 -5.51 10.41 16.65
C LEU A 464 -4.77 11.73 16.87
N GLY A 465 -3.45 11.67 16.89
CA GLY A 465 -2.59 12.85 16.89
C GLY A 465 -2.26 13.30 15.45
N ARG A 466 -2.07 14.62 15.26
CA ARG A 466 -1.45 15.11 14.02
C ARG A 466 -0.01 14.61 13.95
N ILE A 467 0.39 14.14 12.78
CA ILE A 467 1.75 13.67 12.52
C ILE A 467 2.74 14.84 12.57
N SER A 468 3.91 14.64 13.18
CA SER A 468 4.91 15.71 13.38
C SER A 468 5.47 16.26 12.08
N ASP A 469 5.65 15.42 11.08
CA ASP A 469 6.14 15.72 9.73
C ASP A 469 5.00 15.72 8.70
N PHE A 470 3.85 16.30 9.09
CA PHE A 470 2.60 16.26 8.36
C PHE A 470 2.74 16.69 6.90
N GLU A 471 3.36 17.84 6.61
CA GLU A 471 3.47 18.40 5.27
C GLU A 471 4.29 17.49 4.33
N ASP A 472 5.39 16.93 4.83
CA ASP A 472 6.24 16.02 4.06
C ASP A 472 5.54 14.68 3.78
N GLN A 473 4.92 14.11 4.81
CA GLN A 473 4.15 12.88 4.67
C GLN A 473 2.96 13.06 3.74
N GLN A 474 2.20 14.14 3.90
CA GLN A 474 1.07 14.44 3.04
C GLN A 474 1.50 14.56 1.58
N THR A 475 2.55 15.33 1.32
CA THR A 475 3.09 15.52 -0.03
C THR A 475 3.54 14.18 -0.62
N SER A 476 4.23 13.36 0.17
CA SER A 476 4.69 12.05 -0.28
C SER A 476 3.54 11.12 -0.68
N PHE A 477 2.55 10.95 0.21
CA PHE A 477 1.41 10.07 -0.06
C PHE A 477 0.53 10.57 -1.21
N ILE A 478 0.28 11.88 -1.30
CA ILE A 478 -0.50 12.47 -2.38
C ILE A 478 0.21 12.28 -3.72
N ASN A 479 1.53 12.48 -3.78
CA ASN A 479 2.30 12.27 -5.01
C ASN A 479 2.22 10.80 -5.48
N GLU A 480 2.21 9.84 -4.59
CA GLU A 480 2.03 8.43 -4.97
C GLU A 480 0.65 8.15 -5.56
N VAL A 481 -0.41 8.72 -4.95
CA VAL A 481 -1.77 8.64 -5.53
C VAL A 481 -1.82 9.32 -6.89
N ASP A 482 -1.13 10.46 -7.05
CA ASP A 482 -1.04 11.17 -8.33
C ASP A 482 -0.27 10.39 -9.39
N GLN A 483 0.77 9.67 -9.03
CA GLN A 483 1.49 8.77 -9.95
C GLN A 483 0.57 7.67 -10.49
N LEU A 484 -0.22 7.03 -9.61
CA LEU A 484 -1.19 6.02 -10.05
C LEU A 484 -2.23 6.63 -10.97
N ARG A 485 -2.81 7.76 -10.61
CA ARG A 485 -3.78 8.48 -11.42
C ARG A 485 -3.22 8.86 -12.79
N ASN A 486 -2.02 9.46 -12.80
CA ASN A 486 -1.39 9.99 -14.01
C ASN A 486 -0.95 8.87 -14.98
N ARG A 487 -0.71 7.65 -14.50
CA ARG A 487 -0.39 6.49 -15.35
C ARG A 487 -1.40 6.31 -16.49
N TYR A 488 -2.67 6.62 -16.22
CA TYR A 488 -3.76 6.48 -17.20
C TYR A 488 -4.40 7.82 -17.54
N SER A 489 -3.73 8.95 -17.27
CA SER A 489 -4.21 10.31 -17.57
C SER A 489 -5.58 10.62 -16.94
N LEU A 490 -5.83 10.07 -15.74
CA LEU A 490 -7.07 10.27 -14.99
C LEU A 490 -7.02 11.59 -14.21
N LYS A 491 -8.20 12.06 -13.78
CA LYS A 491 -8.38 13.27 -12.97
C LYS A 491 -8.73 12.93 -11.52
N ASP A 492 -8.62 13.89 -10.62
CA ASP A 492 -9.02 13.71 -9.23
C ASP A 492 -10.51 13.39 -9.07
N THR A 493 -11.34 13.82 -10.02
CA THR A 493 -12.77 13.52 -10.07
C THR A 493 -13.11 12.14 -10.61
N ASP A 494 -12.15 11.44 -11.20
CA ASP A 494 -12.38 10.12 -11.74
C ASP A 494 -12.35 9.07 -10.63
N LEU A 495 -13.18 8.05 -10.79
CA LEU A 495 -13.25 6.94 -9.85
C LEU A 495 -11.98 6.11 -9.93
N VAL A 496 -11.55 5.56 -8.81
CA VAL A 496 -10.43 4.61 -8.74
C VAL A 496 -10.69 3.37 -9.59
N THR A 497 -11.94 2.99 -9.79
CA THR A 497 -12.34 1.93 -10.72
C THR A 497 -11.88 2.17 -12.16
N GLU A 498 -11.73 3.42 -12.59
CA GLU A 498 -11.24 3.73 -13.95
C GLU A 498 -9.76 3.33 -14.11
N TYR A 499 -8.96 3.46 -13.04
CA TYR A 499 -7.60 2.91 -13.00
C TYR A 499 -7.61 1.39 -13.18
N HIS A 500 -8.45 0.70 -12.41
CA HIS A 500 -8.54 -0.76 -12.50
C HIS A 500 -8.99 -1.21 -13.89
N LYS A 501 -9.97 -0.53 -14.48
CA LYS A 501 -10.41 -0.81 -15.87
C LYS A 501 -9.28 -0.60 -16.87
N ALA A 502 -8.54 0.50 -16.76
CA ALA A 502 -7.43 0.82 -17.66
C ALA A 502 -6.29 -0.22 -17.53
N TRP A 503 -5.92 -0.59 -16.33
CA TRP A 503 -4.89 -1.59 -16.05
C TRP A 503 -5.27 -2.96 -16.60
N TRP A 504 -6.49 -3.42 -16.36
CA TRP A 504 -6.98 -4.69 -16.88
C TRP A 504 -7.09 -4.67 -18.39
N LYS A 505 -7.52 -3.55 -18.98
CA LYS A 505 -7.53 -3.36 -20.41
C LYS A 505 -6.13 -3.52 -21.02
N GLU A 506 -5.12 -2.92 -20.40
CA GLU A 506 -3.72 -3.04 -20.79
C GLU A 506 -3.27 -4.52 -20.79
N VAL A 507 -3.53 -5.25 -19.70
CA VAL A 507 -3.20 -6.68 -19.59
C VAL A 507 -3.87 -7.52 -20.67
N ILE A 508 -5.17 -7.34 -20.88
CA ILE A 508 -5.96 -8.09 -21.85
C ILE A 508 -5.50 -7.78 -23.27
N GLN A 509 -5.29 -6.49 -23.58
CA GLN A 509 -4.88 -6.05 -24.91
C GLN A 509 -3.46 -6.51 -25.25
N THR A 510 -2.54 -6.42 -24.29
CA THR A 510 -1.17 -6.93 -24.47
C THR A 510 -1.20 -8.40 -24.85
N LYS A 511 -2.01 -9.18 -24.13
CA LYS A 511 -2.11 -10.62 -24.38
C LYS A 511 -2.80 -10.94 -25.71
N ALA A 512 -3.84 -10.20 -26.07
CA ALA A 512 -4.48 -10.34 -27.37
C ALA A 512 -3.51 -10.04 -28.52
N ASN A 513 -2.70 -8.99 -28.36
CA ASN A 513 -1.67 -8.62 -29.36
C ASN A 513 -0.59 -9.71 -29.52
N GLU A 514 -0.18 -10.38 -28.43
CA GLU A 514 0.77 -11.51 -28.51
C GLU A 514 0.24 -12.65 -29.39
N PHE A 515 -1.07 -12.86 -29.44
CA PHE A 515 -1.73 -13.85 -30.28
C PHE A 515 -2.17 -13.29 -31.63
N GLY A 516 -1.81 -12.05 -31.99
CA GLY A 516 -2.25 -11.40 -33.22
C GLY A 516 -3.77 -11.25 -33.32
N TYR A 517 -4.47 -11.15 -32.21
CA TYR A 517 -5.93 -11.10 -32.13
C TYR A 517 -6.45 -9.67 -31.92
N ASP A 518 -7.20 -9.19 -32.91
CA ASP A 518 -7.96 -7.94 -32.75
C ASP A 518 -9.23 -8.21 -31.94
N ILE A 519 -9.12 -7.98 -30.65
CA ILE A 519 -10.15 -8.33 -29.67
C ILE A 519 -11.29 -7.30 -29.71
N PRO A 520 -12.57 -7.73 -29.83
CA PRO A 520 -13.73 -6.84 -29.77
C PRO A 520 -13.84 -6.10 -28.43
N LYS A 521 -14.29 -4.84 -28.48
CA LYS A 521 -14.39 -3.96 -27.28
C LYS A 521 -15.33 -4.51 -26.21
N ASP A 522 -16.41 -5.16 -26.61
CA ASP A 522 -17.37 -5.81 -25.70
C ASP A 522 -16.77 -7.02 -24.98
N VAL A 523 -15.91 -7.79 -25.66
CA VAL A 523 -15.16 -8.89 -25.04
C VAL A 523 -14.17 -8.34 -24.01
N ILE A 524 -13.40 -7.28 -24.35
CA ILE A 524 -12.50 -6.60 -23.41
C ILE A 524 -13.30 -6.15 -22.18
N SER A 525 -14.41 -5.44 -22.40
CA SER A 525 -15.26 -4.91 -21.32
C SER A 525 -15.74 -6.03 -20.40
N THR A 526 -16.23 -7.13 -20.98
CA THR A 526 -16.71 -8.29 -20.23
C THR A 526 -15.62 -8.92 -19.36
N LEU A 527 -14.41 -9.09 -19.93
CA LEU A 527 -13.27 -9.64 -19.18
C LEU A 527 -12.81 -8.70 -18.07
N ILE A 528 -12.82 -7.38 -18.30
CA ILE A 528 -12.52 -6.38 -17.28
C ILE A 528 -13.50 -6.52 -16.11
N TYR A 529 -14.81 -6.48 -16.35
CA TYR A 529 -15.80 -6.59 -15.27
C TYR A 529 -15.68 -7.91 -14.51
N ARG A 530 -15.42 -8.99 -15.24
CA ARG A 530 -15.24 -10.31 -14.64
C ARG A 530 -14.03 -10.39 -13.71
N TRP A 531 -12.88 -9.88 -14.14
CA TRP A 531 -11.62 -10.05 -13.42
C TRP A 531 -11.32 -8.93 -12.43
N ALA A 532 -11.67 -7.68 -12.77
CA ALA A 532 -11.47 -6.57 -11.85
C ALA A 532 -12.52 -6.54 -10.73
N PHE A 533 -13.78 -6.83 -11.05
CA PHE A 533 -14.91 -6.60 -10.14
C PHE A 533 -15.65 -7.88 -9.73
N ASN A 534 -15.13 -9.06 -10.07
CA ASN A 534 -15.74 -10.35 -9.79
C ASN A 534 -17.20 -10.49 -10.31
N ASP A 535 -17.53 -9.76 -11.38
CA ASP A 535 -18.84 -9.86 -12.01
C ASP A 535 -18.93 -11.18 -12.79
N LYS A 536 -19.73 -12.10 -12.28
CA LYS A 536 -19.96 -13.43 -12.87
C LYS A 536 -21.17 -13.47 -13.79
N GLY A 537 -21.75 -12.33 -14.14
CA GLY A 537 -22.94 -12.24 -15.00
C GLY A 537 -22.73 -12.86 -16.38
N THR A 538 -21.51 -12.83 -16.91
CA THR A 538 -21.13 -13.53 -18.14
C THR A 538 -20.24 -14.73 -17.85
N THR A 539 -20.67 -15.92 -18.27
CA THR A 539 -19.89 -17.15 -18.10
C THR A 539 -18.77 -17.24 -19.15
N ILE A 540 -17.67 -17.92 -18.82
CA ILE A 540 -16.62 -18.26 -19.82
C ILE A 540 -17.20 -19.00 -21.01
N THR A 541 -18.24 -19.81 -20.79
CA THR A 541 -18.95 -20.53 -21.87
C THR A 541 -19.65 -19.56 -22.83
N ALA A 542 -20.19 -18.45 -22.36
CA ALA A 542 -20.77 -17.42 -23.23
C ALA A 542 -19.68 -16.68 -24.01
N LEU A 543 -18.54 -16.37 -23.38
CA LEU A 543 -17.37 -15.76 -24.03
C LEU A 543 -16.76 -16.63 -25.12
N LYS A 544 -16.82 -17.97 -25.02
CA LYS A 544 -16.37 -18.91 -26.06
C LYS A 544 -17.03 -18.68 -27.44
N LYS A 545 -18.22 -18.10 -27.46
CA LYS A 545 -18.92 -17.79 -28.72
C LYS A 545 -18.50 -16.45 -29.32
N GLN A 546 -17.86 -15.59 -28.54
CA GLN A 546 -17.49 -14.23 -28.94
C GLN A 546 -16.00 -14.13 -29.30
N ILE A 547 -15.17 -14.99 -28.71
CA ILE A 547 -13.72 -15.02 -28.95
C ILE A 547 -13.43 -15.96 -30.11
N THR A 548 -13.01 -15.41 -31.24
CA THR A 548 -12.75 -16.14 -32.47
C THR A 548 -11.34 -16.72 -32.59
N ASN A 549 -10.37 -16.18 -31.81
CA ASN A 549 -9.00 -16.70 -31.78
C ASN A 549 -8.89 -17.86 -30.79
N PRO A 550 -8.53 -19.08 -31.21
CA PRO A 550 -8.48 -20.25 -30.34
C PRO A 550 -7.41 -20.17 -29.26
N GLU A 551 -6.25 -19.58 -29.57
CA GLU A 551 -5.11 -19.48 -28.64
C GLU A 551 -5.44 -18.48 -27.52
N PHE A 552 -6.02 -17.33 -27.89
CA PHE A 552 -6.50 -16.36 -26.92
C PHE A 552 -7.64 -16.93 -26.07
N LEU A 553 -8.56 -17.69 -26.65
CA LEU A 553 -9.64 -18.34 -25.89
C LEU A 553 -9.10 -19.37 -24.89
N ASN A 554 -8.10 -20.14 -25.28
CA ASN A 554 -7.45 -21.09 -24.37
C ASN A 554 -6.79 -20.35 -23.21
N TRP A 555 -6.04 -19.27 -23.50
CA TRP A 555 -5.46 -18.43 -22.46
C TRP A 555 -6.51 -17.86 -21.51
N VAL A 556 -7.60 -17.27 -22.01
CA VAL A 556 -8.69 -16.74 -21.17
C VAL A 556 -9.24 -17.83 -20.26
N THR A 557 -9.41 -19.05 -20.78
CA THR A 557 -9.98 -20.17 -20.02
C THR A 557 -9.07 -20.63 -18.89
N GLU A 558 -7.77 -20.71 -19.13
CA GLU A 558 -6.78 -21.11 -18.11
C GLU A 558 -6.51 -19.98 -17.12
N PHE A 559 -6.40 -18.75 -17.60
CA PHE A 559 -6.20 -17.57 -16.78
C PHE A 559 -7.34 -17.35 -15.77
N ASP A 560 -8.58 -17.55 -16.19
CA ASP A 560 -9.76 -17.46 -15.31
C ASP A 560 -9.77 -18.50 -14.20
N LYS A 561 -9.14 -19.65 -14.41
CA LYS A 561 -9.06 -20.73 -13.41
C LYS A 561 -7.95 -20.51 -12.39
N GLN A 562 -6.79 -20.03 -12.82
CA GLN A 562 -5.55 -20.12 -12.04
C GLN A 562 -4.92 -18.76 -11.73
N ASP A 563 -4.83 -17.85 -12.70
CA ASP A 563 -3.94 -16.69 -12.62
C ASP A 563 -4.62 -15.36 -12.29
N PHE A 564 -5.90 -15.18 -12.61
CA PHE A 564 -6.55 -13.86 -12.50
C PHE A 564 -6.48 -13.28 -11.08
N LYS A 565 -6.55 -14.12 -10.04
CA LYS A 565 -6.43 -13.67 -8.64
C LYS A 565 -5.06 -13.09 -8.32
N LYS A 566 -4.01 -13.65 -8.92
CA LYS A 566 -2.65 -13.11 -8.78
C LYS A 566 -2.54 -11.74 -9.43
N PHE A 567 -3.09 -11.59 -10.62
CA PHE A 567 -3.13 -10.30 -11.33
C PHE A 567 -4.05 -9.29 -10.63
N GLN A 568 -5.17 -9.73 -10.07
CA GLN A 568 -6.03 -8.89 -9.23
C GLN A 568 -5.25 -8.33 -8.04
N LYS A 569 -4.47 -9.17 -7.36
CA LYS A 569 -3.58 -8.72 -6.28
C LYS A 569 -2.54 -7.72 -6.77
N GLN A 570 -1.88 -7.95 -7.91
CA GLN A 570 -0.93 -7.03 -8.50
C GLN A 570 -1.55 -5.67 -8.85
N ASN A 571 -2.78 -5.67 -9.35
CA ASN A 571 -3.53 -4.45 -9.64
C ASN A 571 -3.84 -3.63 -8.38
N MET A 572 -4.16 -4.30 -7.27
CA MET A 572 -4.51 -3.65 -5.99
C MET A 572 -3.29 -3.26 -5.16
N GLU A 573 -2.17 -3.97 -5.30
CA GLU A 573 -0.97 -3.82 -4.47
C GLU A 573 -0.46 -2.37 -4.32
N PRO A 574 -0.43 -1.51 -5.37
CA PRO A 574 0.02 -0.13 -5.22
C PRO A 574 -0.85 0.68 -4.24
N PHE A 575 -2.17 0.54 -4.31
CA PHE A 575 -3.10 1.20 -3.39
C PHE A 575 -3.00 0.61 -1.99
N GLU A 576 -2.98 -0.71 -1.86
CA GLU A 576 -2.76 -1.41 -0.60
C GLU A 576 -1.48 -0.91 0.09
N SER A 577 -0.38 -0.79 -0.64
CA SER A 577 0.90 -0.31 -0.11
C SER A 577 0.80 1.11 0.46
N ILE A 578 0.14 2.03 -0.22
CA ILE A 578 -0.07 3.41 0.24
C ILE A 578 -0.86 3.41 1.55
N PHE A 579 -2.01 2.74 1.59
CA PHE A 579 -2.89 2.77 2.76
C PHE A 579 -2.37 1.96 3.95
N LEU A 580 -1.60 0.89 3.74
CA LEU A 580 -0.91 0.18 4.84
C LEU A 580 0.17 1.06 5.48
N ARG A 581 0.96 1.78 4.69
CA ARG A 581 1.97 2.72 5.23
C ARG A 581 1.30 3.90 5.93
N LEU A 582 0.24 4.44 5.35
CA LEU A 582 -0.57 5.46 6.01
C LEU A 582 -1.09 4.96 7.37
N GLY A 583 -1.64 3.74 7.39
CA GLY A 583 -2.09 3.10 8.62
C GLY A 583 -0.97 2.95 9.64
N ALA A 584 0.22 2.51 9.24
CA ALA A 584 1.37 2.38 10.13
C ALA A 584 1.78 3.72 10.76
N VAL A 585 1.82 4.80 9.97
CA VAL A 585 2.16 6.15 10.44
C VAL A 585 1.08 6.68 11.39
N VAL A 586 -0.19 6.55 11.03
CA VAL A 586 -1.32 7.07 11.83
C VAL A 586 -1.45 6.32 13.15
N LEU A 587 -1.38 4.99 13.13
CA LEU A 587 -1.52 4.16 14.32
C LEU A 587 -0.37 4.34 15.31
N LYS A 588 0.83 4.65 14.85
CA LYS A 588 1.97 4.96 15.72
C LYS A 588 1.73 6.23 16.55
N ASN A 589 0.89 7.15 16.08
CA ASN A 589 0.52 8.39 16.74
C ASN A 589 -0.90 8.34 17.34
N ALA A 590 -1.46 7.15 17.51
CA ALA A 590 -2.76 6.93 18.09
C ALA A 590 -2.65 6.57 19.58
N GLU A 591 -3.65 6.98 20.36
CA GLU A 591 -3.74 6.75 21.79
C GLU A 591 -5.08 6.07 22.15
N ASN A 592 -5.17 5.55 23.36
CA ASN A 592 -6.36 4.91 23.94
C ASN A 592 -6.71 3.56 23.34
N PHE A 593 -5.71 2.75 23.02
CA PHE A 593 -5.94 1.36 22.63
C PHE A 593 -6.57 0.54 23.77
N LEU A 594 -7.34 -0.47 23.42
CA LEU A 594 -7.96 -1.42 24.35
C LEU A 594 -6.92 -2.22 25.15
N ALA A 595 -5.72 -2.44 24.59
CA ALA A 595 -4.63 -3.10 25.28
C ALA A 595 -4.25 -2.32 26.54
N VAL A 596 -4.39 -2.94 27.72
CA VAL A 596 -4.13 -2.32 29.04
C VAL A 596 -2.67 -1.87 29.17
N ASN A 597 -1.74 -2.64 28.63
CA ASN A 597 -0.32 -2.32 28.60
C ASN A 597 0.22 -2.37 27.17
N PRO A 598 0.09 -1.27 26.40
CA PRO A 598 0.49 -1.23 24.98
C PRO A 598 1.96 -1.63 24.75
N ALA A 599 2.88 -1.18 25.59
CA ALA A 599 4.30 -1.48 25.46
C ALA A 599 4.59 -2.98 25.66
N LYS A 600 3.96 -3.59 26.68
CA LYS A 600 4.07 -5.03 26.95
C LYS A 600 3.47 -5.85 25.81
N SER A 601 2.31 -5.44 25.26
CA SER A 601 1.66 -6.10 24.14
C SER A 601 2.55 -6.09 22.90
N VAL A 602 3.13 -4.95 22.54
CA VAL A 602 4.09 -4.83 21.42
C VAL A 602 5.32 -5.71 21.66
N GLN A 603 5.87 -5.71 22.86
CA GLN A 603 7.03 -6.57 23.20
C GLN A 603 6.70 -8.06 23.07
N THR A 604 5.50 -8.47 23.49
CA THR A 604 5.04 -9.85 23.33
C THR A 604 4.95 -10.24 21.85
N ILE A 605 4.34 -9.41 21.01
CA ILE A 605 4.25 -9.64 19.56
C ILE A 605 5.65 -9.76 18.95
N LYS A 606 6.55 -8.84 19.26
CA LYS A 606 7.94 -8.87 18.77
C LYS A 606 8.66 -10.15 19.20
N SER A 607 8.49 -10.58 20.46
CA SER A 607 9.10 -11.81 20.99
C SER A 607 8.56 -13.07 20.31
N GLU A 608 7.27 -13.15 20.05
CA GLU A 608 6.64 -14.26 19.35
C GLU A 608 7.10 -14.35 17.89
N LEU A 609 7.16 -13.20 17.18
CA LEU A 609 7.72 -13.15 15.82
C LEU A 609 9.17 -13.65 15.80
N ALA A 610 10.00 -13.19 16.74
CA ALA A 610 11.39 -13.62 16.83
C ALA A 610 11.51 -15.12 17.14
N GLN A 611 10.63 -15.70 17.97
CA GLN A 611 10.59 -17.13 18.23
C GLN A 611 10.21 -17.92 16.98
N LEU A 612 9.18 -17.51 16.26
CA LEU A 612 8.69 -18.18 15.05
C LEU A 612 9.72 -18.15 13.92
N ILE A 613 10.40 -17.01 13.75
CA ILE A 613 11.51 -16.93 12.79
C ILE A 613 12.59 -17.95 13.12
N ARG A 614 12.93 -18.12 14.40
CA ARG A 614 13.90 -19.15 14.85
C ARG A 614 13.43 -20.59 14.59
N GLU A 615 12.15 -20.87 14.87
CA GLU A 615 11.56 -22.20 14.62
C GLU A 615 11.59 -22.55 13.13
N LEU A 616 11.35 -21.56 12.26
CA LEU A 616 11.44 -21.74 10.80
C LEU A 616 12.85 -21.91 10.28
N GLU A 617 13.85 -21.30 10.90
CA GLU A 617 15.25 -21.54 10.56
C GLU A 617 15.66 -23.03 10.74
N THR A 618 14.91 -23.74 11.58
CA THR A 618 15.09 -25.17 11.84
C THR A 618 14.14 -26.07 11.04
N SER A 619 13.15 -25.50 10.36
CA SER A 619 12.16 -26.23 9.57
C SER A 619 12.60 -26.36 8.10
N ASN A 620 12.21 -27.46 7.44
CA ASN A 620 12.52 -27.73 6.04
C ASN A 620 11.35 -27.29 5.10
N ASP A 621 10.40 -26.49 5.58
CA ASP A 621 9.25 -26.08 4.78
C ASP A 621 9.51 -24.78 4.01
N ILE A 622 9.72 -24.95 2.72
CA ILE A 622 10.07 -23.90 1.77
C ILE A 622 8.93 -22.91 1.52
N LYS A 623 7.72 -23.43 1.36
CA LYS A 623 6.55 -22.57 1.05
C LYS A 623 6.30 -21.60 2.19
N THR A 624 6.50 -22.08 3.40
CA THR A 624 6.40 -21.27 4.62
C THR A 624 7.51 -20.23 4.69
N LEU A 625 8.74 -20.57 4.32
CA LEU A 625 9.85 -19.62 4.27
C LEU A 625 9.65 -18.50 3.24
N ASP A 626 9.12 -18.81 2.06
CA ASP A 626 8.86 -17.78 1.03
C ASP A 626 7.72 -16.83 1.44
N LYS A 627 6.69 -17.36 2.09
CA LYS A 627 5.63 -16.53 2.68
C LYS A 627 6.19 -15.64 3.78
N LEU A 628 7.01 -16.19 4.67
CA LEU A 628 7.66 -15.42 5.72
C LEU A 628 8.49 -14.26 5.15
N LYS A 629 9.32 -14.52 4.15
CA LYS A 629 10.12 -13.48 3.47
C LYS A 629 9.25 -12.38 2.90
N THR A 630 8.16 -12.75 2.24
CA THR A 630 7.22 -11.80 1.65
C THR A 630 6.62 -10.88 2.73
N GLU A 631 6.16 -11.45 3.83
CA GLU A 631 5.52 -10.68 4.90
C GLU A 631 6.53 -9.86 5.72
N LEU A 632 7.75 -10.36 5.94
CA LEU A 632 8.83 -9.58 6.55
C LEU A 632 9.23 -8.39 5.69
N ALA A 633 9.29 -8.55 4.36
CA ALA A 633 9.52 -7.44 3.45
C ALA A 633 8.39 -6.40 3.50
N ARG A 634 7.13 -6.84 3.69
CA ARG A 634 6.01 -5.91 3.93
C ARG A 634 6.18 -5.14 5.24
N ILE A 635 6.53 -5.81 6.34
CA ILE A 635 6.82 -5.14 7.62
C ILE A 635 7.94 -4.12 7.45
N GLN A 636 9.01 -4.46 6.75
CA GLN A 636 10.14 -3.55 6.53
C GLN A 636 9.72 -2.28 5.77
N ARG A 637 8.89 -2.42 4.75
CA ARG A 637 8.33 -1.27 4.00
C ARG A 637 7.43 -0.36 4.85
N LEU A 638 6.86 -0.89 5.92
CA LEU A 638 6.00 -0.15 6.86
C LEU A 638 6.78 0.59 7.97
N GLY A 639 8.10 0.49 8.00
CA GLY A 639 8.95 1.06 9.04
C GLY A 639 9.52 0.02 10.01
N GLY A 640 9.55 -1.26 9.62
CA GLY A 640 10.10 -2.35 10.41
C GLY A 640 9.25 -2.71 11.62
N PHE A 641 9.88 -3.33 12.63
CA PHE A 641 9.20 -3.71 13.87
C PHE A 641 8.74 -2.52 14.72
N GLU A 642 9.26 -1.34 14.46
CA GLU A 642 8.81 -0.11 15.13
C GLU A 642 7.44 0.38 14.66
N ALA A 643 6.95 -0.16 13.54
CA ALA A 643 5.59 0.08 13.06
C ALA A 643 4.53 -0.83 13.71
N ILE A 644 4.95 -1.79 14.55
CA ILE A 644 4.03 -2.68 15.26
C ILE A 644 3.40 -1.92 16.42
N VAL A 645 2.06 -1.88 16.44
CA VAL A 645 1.25 -1.27 17.48
C VAL A 645 0.34 -2.33 18.12
N PRO A 646 -0.19 -2.10 19.34
CA PRO A 646 -1.00 -3.07 20.05
C PRO A 646 -2.47 -3.05 19.60
N SER A 647 -2.70 -2.94 18.28
CA SER A 647 -4.03 -2.86 17.67
C SER A 647 -4.01 -3.42 16.24
N GLU A 648 -5.11 -3.98 15.79
CA GLU A 648 -5.27 -4.38 14.38
C GLU A 648 -5.34 -3.16 13.46
N GLY A 649 -5.98 -2.09 13.94
CA GLY A 649 -6.20 -0.88 13.16
C GLY A 649 -7.26 0.04 13.75
N ILE A 650 -7.77 0.91 12.92
CA ILE A 650 -8.86 1.81 13.25
C ILE A 650 -10.01 1.70 12.24
N VAL A 651 -11.19 2.07 12.72
CA VAL A 651 -12.41 2.19 11.92
C VAL A 651 -12.85 3.64 11.95
N PHE A 652 -13.22 4.16 10.80
CA PHE A 652 -13.68 5.54 10.63
C PHE A 652 -14.76 5.64 9.55
N VAL A 653 -15.52 6.73 9.56
CA VAL A 653 -16.56 7.03 8.57
C VAL A 653 -16.09 8.13 7.63
N TYR A 654 -16.32 7.95 6.34
CA TYR A 654 -16.06 8.94 5.31
C TYR A 654 -17.18 8.90 4.27
N LYS A 655 -17.84 10.03 4.06
CA LYS A 655 -19.02 10.17 3.18
C LYS A 655 -20.10 9.11 3.49
N GLY A 656 -20.38 8.92 4.79
CA GLY A 656 -21.37 7.97 5.27
C GLY A 656 -21.01 6.50 5.11
N ASN A 657 -19.82 6.15 4.64
CA ASN A 657 -19.35 4.77 4.52
C ASN A 657 -18.25 4.48 5.57
N THR A 658 -18.30 3.27 6.10
CA THR A 658 -17.34 2.81 7.11
C THR A 658 -16.13 2.15 6.46
N TYR A 659 -14.94 2.58 6.86
CA TYR A 659 -13.65 2.09 6.38
C TYR A 659 -12.77 1.64 7.54
N LYS A 660 -11.87 0.71 7.23
CA LYS A 660 -10.77 0.35 8.12
C LYS A 660 -9.42 0.85 7.59
N LEU A 661 -8.55 1.23 8.51
CA LEU A 661 -7.16 1.53 8.22
C LEU A 661 -6.30 0.65 9.13
N THR A 662 -5.55 -0.26 8.53
CA THR A 662 -4.63 -1.17 9.22
C THR A 662 -3.19 -0.81 8.87
N GLY A 663 -2.24 -1.21 9.70
CA GLY A 663 -0.81 -0.98 9.49
C GLY A 663 -0.02 -2.29 9.43
N ALA A 664 0.96 -2.42 10.33
CA ALA A 664 1.82 -3.60 10.40
C ALA A 664 1.09 -4.88 10.86
N PHE A 665 -0.14 -4.77 11.36
CA PHE A 665 -0.92 -5.92 11.82
C PHE A 665 -1.13 -6.98 10.72
N ALA A 666 -1.48 -6.57 9.51
CA ALA A 666 -1.79 -7.52 8.44
C ALA A 666 -0.60 -8.45 8.11
N PRO A 667 0.62 -7.96 7.84
CA PRO A 667 1.77 -8.84 7.64
C PRO A 667 2.17 -9.62 8.91
N VAL A 668 2.02 -9.04 10.12
CA VAL A 668 2.26 -9.75 11.38
C VAL A 668 1.29 -10.92 11.54
N ASN A 669 0.01 -10.70 11.29
CA ASN A 669 -1.03 -11.74 11.34
C ASN A 669 -0.75 -12.85 10.32
N GLN A 670 -0.30 -12.52 9.11
CA GLN A 670 0.07 -13.53 8.11
C GLN A 670 1.23 -14.40 8.59
N ILE A 671 2.27 -13.82 9.19
CA ILE A 671 3.40 -14.58 9.74
C ILE A 671 2.92 -15.49 10.86
N LEU A 672 2.20 -14.95 11.85
CA LEU A 672 1.72 -15.72 13.00
C LEU A 672 0.70 -16.78 12.57
N GLY A 673 -0.18 -16.46 11.62
CA GLY A 673 -1.22 -17.37 11.11
C GLY A 673 -0.64 -18.56 10.35
N VAL A 674 0.33 -18.32 9.45
CA VAL A 674 0.99 -19.40 8.69
C VAL A 674 1.71 -20.39 9.61
N LEU A 675 2.24 -19.93 10.73
CA LEU A 675 3.16 -20.71 11.56
C LEU A 675 2.50 -21.30 12.81
N LYS A 676 1.53 -20.62 13.41
CA LYS A 676 0.81 -21.12 14.60
C LYS A 676 -0.39 -21.99 14.27
N TYR A 677 -1.00 -21.84 13.09
CA TYR A 677 -2.29 -22.48 12.75
C TYR A 677 -2.20 -23.53 11.65
N GLN A 678 -0.99 -23.94 11.24
CA GLN A 678 -0.80 -25.20 10.50
C GLN A 678 -1.09 -26.37 11.47
N ARG A 679 -2.39 -26.61 11.73
CA ARG A 679 -2.90 -27.83 12.36
C ARG A 679 -3.87 -28.51 11.42
#